data_a43397bc270089ec386227c45c20dd56
#
_entry.id   a43397bc270089ec386227c45c20dd56
#
_cell.length_a   1.000
_cell.length_b   1.000
_cell.length_c   1.000
_cell.angle_alpha   90.00
_cell.angle_beta   90.00
_cell.angle_gamma   90.00
#
_symmetry.space_group_name_H-M   'P 1'
#
loop_
_entity.id
_entity.type
_entity.pdbx_description
1 polymer ?
#
loop_
_entity_poly.entity_id
_entity_poly.type
_entity_poly.pdbx_seq_one_letter_code
_entity_poly.pdbx_strand_id
1 'polypeptide(L)'
;MSMKTLTLTKNLVDLRHGIGVRDSEVGAAVLRIRSKNTAPGPDGVPARVLALALNHMADRLGEVFDASLASGRFPECWKSGKLVLLRKPGRPADSVAAYRPIVLLDEAGKLFERVLSARIVRHLCEVGPDLSDAQFGFRAGRSTVDAVLRLRAVTEEAVSCGGVLLAVSLDIANAFNSLPFSCIREALHYHGVPKYLRRLVADYLEERTVVYEDREGNLRCRPMSCGVPQGSVLGPLLWNIGYDWALRADFPPGLGVICYADDTLVTARGANFQDAARLATGGVSLVVGRIEALGLRVALDKTEALLFHGPRRGPPPGASIVVNSVLVPVRAQMKYLGLILDGRWLFDEHFRQLAPKLVGAASALGRLLPNMGGPSVATRRLYTGVVRSMALYGAPVWAAALTAQNRVRLWRPQRVMAVRAIRGYRTVSTEVACALAGTPPWDLEAEVLAEVYRRVADYRAESGFRPPPEDVREWREAARRATMARWSFRLETPRAGFAAVEALQPVIAEWAGRQHGTLSFRLTQVLSGHGCFGKYLHTVARRELSPACHHCDCSEDSAQHTLAVCPAWAAQRRALTAVIGVDLSLPAVVRSMAGSDSCFTAVATFCEVVISRKEAAERAREDDLHSDPIRRRRTGRRRPAYHSLMPP
;
A
#
# COMPACT_ATOMS: atom_id res chain seq x y z
N MET A 1 -7.46 -33.12 57.28
CA MET A 1 -7.70 -32.14 56.17
C MET A 1 -9.20 -31.92 56.05
N SER A 2 -9.63 -30.67 56.35
CA SER A 2 -11.04 -30.30 56.42
C SER A 2 -11.71 -30.31 55.04
N MET A 3 -12.95 -30.73 54.98
CA MET A 3 -13.83 -30.74 53.78
C MET A 3 -13.85 -29.40 53.04
N LYS A 4 -13.62 -28.27 53.73
CA LYS A 4 -13.49 -26.93 53.16
C LYS A 4 -12.18 -26.77 52.30
N THR A 5 -11.13 -27.45 52.63
CA THR A 5 -9.83 -27.39 51.89
C THR A 5 -9.92 -28.22 50.58
N LEU A 6 -10.67 -29.33 50.60
CA LEU A 6 -10.93 -30.14 49.39
C LEU A 6 -11.88 -29.45 48.41
N THR A 7 -12.85 -28.67 48.86
CA THR A 7 -13.79 -27.91 48.00
C THR A 7 -13.08 -26.70 47.39
N LEU A 8 -12.19 -26.04 48.12
CA LEU A 8 -11.35 -24.95 47.59
C LEU A 8 -10.32 -25.41 46.54
N THR A 9 -9.73 -26.60 46.75
CA THR A 9 -8.79 -27.19 45.75
C THR A 9 -9.55 -27.68 44.52
N LYS A 10 -10.76 -28.26 44.63
CA LYS A 10 -11.59 -28.68 43.50
C LYS A 10 -12.05 -27.46 42.67
N ASN A 11 -12.51 -26.39 43.32
CA ASN A 11 -12.91 -25.14 42.66
C ASN A 11 -11.70 -24.43 42.00
N LEU A 12 -10.49 -24.56 42.53
CA LEU A 12 -9.28 -24.03 41.91
C LEU A 12 -8.82 -24.88 40.73
N VAL A 13 -9.03 -26.19 40.74
CA VAL A 13 -8.73 -27.10 39.62
C VAL A 13 -9.74 -26.91 38.49
N ASP A 14 -11.04 -26.79 38.80
CA ASP A 14 -12.06 -26.52 37.76
C ASP A 14 -11.91 -25.13 37.13
N LEU A 15 -11.52 -24.12 37.91
CA LEU A 15 -11.13 -22.81 37.38
C LEU A 15 -9.87 -22.86 36.50
N ARG A 16 -8.90 -23.74 36.81
CA ARG A 16 -7.68 -23.93 36.01
C ARG A 16 -7.98 -24.52 34.61
N HIS A 17 -8.92 -25.46 34.48
CA HIS A 17 -9.25 -26.07 33.19
C HIS A 17 -9.96 -25.11 32.22
N GLY A 18 -10.59 -24.03 32.70
CA GLY A 18 -11.23 -22.99 31.86
C GLY A 18 -10.32 -21.83 31.41
N ILE A 19 -9.20 -21.62 32.13
CA ILE A 19 -8.31 -20.45 31.91
C ILE A 19 -7.06 -20.79 31.10
N GLY A 20 -6.63 -22.08 31.07
CA GLY A 20 -5.44 -22.53 30.35
C GLY A 20 -5.41 -22.16 28.87
N VAL A 21 -4.21 -22.05 28.33
CA VAL A 21 -4.00 -21.76 26.91
C VAL A 21 -4.28 -23.00 26.08
N ARG A 22 -5.05 -22.85 25.00
CA ARG A 22 -5.32 -23.92 24.07
C ARG A 22 -4.21 -24.03 23.03
N ASP A 23 -3.87 -25.22 22.59
CA ASP A 23 -2.89 -25.43 21.51
C ASP A 23 -3.23 -24.65 20.25
N SER A 24 -4.52 -24.51 19.95
CA SER A 24 -5.02 -23.72 18.82
C SER A 24 -4.68 -22.20 18.96
N GLU A 25 -4.66 -21.67 20.18
CA GLU A 25 -4.33 -20.25 20.43
C GLU A 25 -2.83 -20.03 20.22
N VAL A 26 -1.99 -20.94 20.72
CA VAL A 26 -0.54 -20.90 20.49
C VAL A 26 -0.24 -21.10 19.00
N GLY A 27 -0.83 -22.11 18.38
CA GLY A 27 -0.66 -22.39 16.95
C GLY A 27 -1.03 -21.20 16.06
N ALA A 28 -2.14 -20.55 16.31
CA ALA A 28 -2.57 -19.34 15.60
C ALA A 28 -1.60 -18.17 15.80
N ALA A 29 -1.05 -18.00 16.99
CA ALA A 29 -0.05 -16.96 17.27
C ALA A 29 1.28 -17.23 16.54
N VAL A 30 1.73 -18.49 16.53
CA VAL A 30 2.97 -18.95 15.86
C VAL A 30 2.90 -18.76 14.34
N LEU A 31 1.77 -19.12 13.71
CA LEU A 31 1.58 -18.92 12.26
C LEU A 31 1.81 -17.47 11.84
N ARG A 32 1.49 -16.51 12.68
CA ARG A 32 1.67 -15.08 12.40
C ARG A 32 3.11 -14.59 12.46
N ILE A 33 4.04 -15.34 13.08
CA ILE A 33 5.45 -14.94 13.20
C ILE A 33 6.37 -15.67 12.20
N ARG A 34 5.97 -16.83 11.66
CA ARG A 34 6.79 -17.66 10.77
C ARG A 34 7.37 -16.92 9.57
N SER A 35 6.62 -15.99 9.00
CA SER A 35 7.03 -15.21 7.81
C SER A 35 7.62 -13.84 8.13
N LYS A 36 7.73 -13.48 9.41
CA LYS A 36 8.18 -12.13 9.81
C LYS A 36 9.69 -12.08 9.97
N ASN A 37 10.30 -11.11 9.30
CA ASN A 37 11.70 -10.72 9.51
C ASN A 37 11.74 -9.38 10.24
N THR A 38 11.37 -9.39 11.53
CA THR A 38 11.32 -8.23 12.41
C THR A 38 12.60 -8.10 13.23
N ALA A 39 12.97 -6.87 13.58
CA ALA A 39 14.05 -6.62 14.52
C ALA A 39 13.72 -7.26 15.88
N PRO A 40 14.69 -7.93 16.55
CA PRO A 40 14.49 -8.55 17.86
C PRO A 40 14.28 -7.52 18.99
N GLY A 41 13.73 -8.00 20.09
CA GLY A 41 13.68 -7.29 21.36
C GLY A 41 15.03 -7.25 22.09
N PRO A 42 15.02 -6.94 23.42
CA PRO A 42 16.24 -6.95 24.25
C PRO A 42 16.94 -8.31 24.31
N ASP A 43 16.19 -9.40 24.17
CA ASP A 43 16.71 -10.78 24.16
C ASP A 43 17.55 -11.11 22.91
N GLY A 44 17.53 -10.28 21.89
CA GLY A 44 18.22 -10.49 20.62
C GLY A 44 17.67 -11.62 19.76
N VAL A 45 16.53 -12.25 20.11
CA VAL A 45 15.95 -13.41 19.40
C VAL A 45 14.96 -12.95 18.31
N PRO A 46 15.30 -13.10 17.02
CA PRO A 46 14.38 -12.76 15.93
C PRO A 46 13.16 -13.69 15.88
N ALA A 47 12.03 -13.19 15.42
CA ALA A 47 10.77 -13.94 15.26
C ALA A 47 10.95 -15.29 14.53
N ARG A 48 11.80 -15.31 13.49
CA ARG A 48 12.08 -16.52 12.71
C ARG A 48 12.80 -17.60 13.52
N VAL A 49 13.74 -17.22 14.38
CA VAL A 49 14.46 -18.17 15.26
C VAL A 49 13.49 -18.74 16.27
N LEU A 50 12.68 -17.88 16.93
CA LEU A 50 11.66 -18.36 17.85
C LEU A 50 10.65 -19.29 17.17
N ALA A 51 10.21 -18.99 15.96
CA ALA A 51 9.28 -19.85 15.20
C ALA A 51 9.86 -21.25 14.90
N LEU A 52 11.17 -21.37 14.71
CA LEU A 52 11.85 -22.66 14.57
C LEU A 52 11.96 -23.39 15.90
N ALA A 53 12.34 -22.68 16.98
CA ALA A 53 12.47 -23.24 18.33
C ALA A 53 11.14 -23.79 18.86
N LEU A 54 10.02 -23.17 18.51
CA LEU A 54 8.67 -23.59 18.94
C LEU A 54 8.25 -24.98 18.47
N ASN A 55 8.91 -25.55 17.46
CA ASN A 55 8.68 -26.94 17.10
C ASN A 55 9.09 -27.93 18.22
N HIS A 56 9.93 -27.50 19.17
CA HIS A 56 10.48 -28.33 20.24
C HIS A 56 10.17 -27.83 21.66
N MET A 57 9.66 -26.60 21.79
CA MET A 57 9.45 -25.98 23.10
C MET A 57 8.06 -25.36 23.28
N ALA A 58 7.11 -25.68 22.38
CA ALA A 58 5.76 -25.11 22.44
C ALA A 58 5.06 -25.42 23.76
N ASP A 59 5.18 -26.67 24.28
CA ASP A 59 4.56 -27.10 25.54
C ASP A 59 5.09 -26.29 26.73
N ARG A 60 6.41 -26.11 26.82
CA ARG A 60 7.04 -25.31 27.90
C ARG A 60 6.59 -23.84 27.85
N LEU A 61 6.45 -23.29 26.65
CA LEU A 61 5.96 -21.93 26.51
C LEU A 61 4.46 -21.85 26.91
N GLY A 62 3.69 -22.89 26.58
CA GLY A 62 2.30 -23.05 27.03
C GLY A 62 2.20 -23.08 28.57
N GLU A 63 3.06 -23.84 29.26
CA GLU A 63 3.14 -23.89 30.71
C GLU A 63 3.44 -22.50 31.33
N VAL A 64 4.35 -21.73 30.72
CA VAL A 64 4.65 -20.35 31.18
C VAL A 64 3.43 -19.43 31.00
N PHE A 65 2.71 -19.57 29.88
CA PHE A 65 1.49 -18.81 29.63
C PHE A 65 0.39 -19.20 30.63
N ASP A 66 0.23 -20.48 30.92
CA ASP A 66 -0.75 -20.98 31.89
C ASP A 66 -0.45 -20.50 33.31
N ALA A 67 0.80 -20.56 33.72
CA ALA A 67 1.24 -20.06 35.02
C ALA A 67 1.00 -18.53 35.12
N SER A 68 1.27 -17.79 34.03
CA SER A 68 1.01 -16.36 33.96
C SER A 68 -0.51 -16.02 34.04
N LEU A 69 -1.35 -16.78 33.31
CA LEU A 69 -2.81 -16.62 33.37
C LEU A 69 -3.37 -16.95 34.74
N ALA A 70 -2.87 -17.99 35.39
CA ALA A 70 -3.31 -18.42 36.72
C ALA A 70 -2.90 -17.45 37.82
N SER A 71 -1.64 -16.95 37.75
CA SER A 71 -1.11 -15.98 38.76
C SER A 71 -1.62 -14.56 38.51
N GLY A 72 -2.01 -14.22 37.28
CA GLY A 72 -2.32 -12.85 36.86
C GLY A 72 -1.08 -11.97 36.73
N ARG A 73 0.10 -12.58 36.56
CA ARG A 73 1.40 -11.88 36.41
C ARG A 73 1.94 -12.05 34.99
N PHE A 74 2.31 -10.95 34.36
CA PHE A 74 3.03 -10.93 33.10
C PHE A 74 4.54 -11.07 33.36
N PRO A 75 5.27 -11.95 32.65
CA PRO A 75 6.69 -12.16 32.90
C PRO A 75 7.51 -10.87 32.85
N GLU A 76 8.27 -10.59 33.89
CA GLU A 76 9.04 -9.35 34.06
C GLU A 76 10.05 -9.12 32.91
N CYS A 77 10.73 -10.20 32.48
CA CYS A 77 11.69 -10.13 31.37
C CYS A 77 11.06 -9.59 30.07
N TRP A 78 9.73 -9.74 29.86
CA TRP A 78 9.03 -9.24 28.68
C TRP A 78 8.41 -7.85 28.88
N LYS A 79 8.55 -7.24 30.05
CA LYS A 79 8.09 -5.87 30.31
C LYS A 79 9.09 -4.81 29.85
N SER A 80 10.34 -5.18 29.58
CA SER A 80 11.38 -4.29 29.06
C SER A 80 11.38 -4.26 27.53
N GLY A 81 11.63 -3.09 26.93
CA GLY A 81 11.72 -2.96 25.49
C GLY A 81 12.84 -2.03 25.03
N LYS A 82 13.48 -2.34 23.89
CA LYS A 82 14.53 -1.50 23.30
C LYS A 82 13.90 -0.34 22.53
N LEU A 83 14.23 0.90 22.93
CA LEU A 83 13.74 2.12 22.28
C LEU A 83 14.53 2.40 20.99
N VAL A 84 13.82 2.58 19.90
CA VAL A 84 14.35 3.03 18.60
C VAL A 84 13.60 4.28 18.16
N LEU A 85 14.34 5.33 17.82
CA LEU A 85 13.78 6.60 17.35
C LEU A 85 13.79 6.66 15.83
N LEU A 86 12.62 6.60 15.20
CA LEU A 86 12.48 6.75 13.75
C LEU A 86 12.23 8.21 13.38
N ARG A 87 13.14 8.80 12.59
CA ARG A 87 13.01 10.18 12.15
C ARG A 87 11.85 10.36 11.15
N LYS A 88 10.99 11.34 11.40
CA LYS A 88 9.94 11.78 10.49
C LYS A 88 10.54 12.65 9.38
N PRO A 89 10.26 12.38 8.10
CA PRO A 89 10.76 13.21 7.00
C PRO A 89 10.27 14.66 7.12
N GLY A 90 11.13 15.62 6.72
CA GLY A 90 10.77 17.03 6.61
C GLY A 90 10.69 17.82 7.93
N ARG A 91 11.13 17.23 9.07
CA ARG A 91 11.21 17.95 10.35
C ARG A 91 12.66 18.21 10.77
N PRO A 92 12.95 19.33 11.46
CA PRO A 92 14.27 19.61 12.03
C PRO A 92 14.72 18.49 12.97
N ALA A 93 15.99 18.09 12.92
CA ALA A 93 16.49 16.93 13.68
C ALA A 93 16.62 17.19 15.20
N ASP A 94 16.66 18.43 15.60
CA ASP A 94 16.76 18.92 16.98
C ASP A 94 15.39 18.90 17.72
N SER A 95 14.29 18.78 16.98
CA SER A 95 12.95 18.71 17.56
C SER A 95 12.59 17.29 18.02
N VAL A 96 12.17 17.13 19.26
CA VAL A 96 11.61 15.85 19.78
C VAL A 96 10.41 15.37 18.94
N ALA A 97 9.59 16.29 18.44
CA ALA A 97 8.45 16.00 17.57
C ALA A 97 8.84 15.43 16.20
N ALA A 98 10.13 15.51 15.83
CA ALA A 98 10.68 14.92 14.60
C ALA A 98 10.86 13.40 14.68
N TYR A 99 10.69 12.80 15.84
CA TYR A 99 10.91 11.37 16.01
C TYR A 99 9.62 10.63 16.37
N ARG A 100 9.56 9.37 15.95
CA ARG A 100 8.55 8.40 16.37
C ARG A 100 9.26 7.36 17.23
N PRO A 101 8.92 7.26 18.54
CA PRO A 101 9.48 6.22 19.38
C PRO A 101 8.87 4.87 19.05
N ILE A 102 9.69 3.90 18.72
CA ILE A 102 9.29 2.50 18.53
C ILE A 102 9.94 1.69 19.63
N VAL A 103 9.19 0.82 20.27
CA VAL A 103 9.67 -0.06 21.34
C VAL A 103 9.76 -1.48 20.78
N LEU A 104 10.97 -2.00 20.62
CA LEU A 104 11.21 -3.37 20.23
C LEU A 104 11.06 -4.27 21.46
N LEU A 105 10.09 -5.16 21.46
CA LEU A 105 9.78 -6.11 22.52
C LEU A 105 10.17 -7.52 22.09
N ASP A 106 10.41 -8.40 23.06
CA ASP A 106 10.73 -9.80 22.83
C ASP A 106 9.59 -10.54 22.14
N GLU A 107 9.92 -11.36 21.18
CA GLU A 107 8.90 -12.06 20.37
C GLU A 107 8.11 -13.09 21.18
N ALA A 108 8.70 -13.70 22.22
CA ALA A 108 7.99 -14.58 23.14
C ALA A 108 6.90 -13.81 23.91
N GLY A 109 7.21 -12.59 24.40
CA GLY A 109 6.24 -11.70 25.02
C GLY A 109 5.12 -11.31 24.05
N LYS A 110 5.46 -11.00 22.81
CA LYS A 110 4.45 -10.70 21.77
C LYS A 110 3.56 -11.89 21.42
N LEU A 111 4.06 -13.13 21.52
CA LEU A 111 3.21 -14.33 21.36
C LEU A 111 2.14 -14.39 22.45
N PHE A 112 2.55 -14.15 23.71
CA PHE A 112 1.60 -14.10 24.82
C PHE A 112 0.61 -12.94 24.68
N GLU A 113 1.07 -11.75 24.30
CA GLU A 113 0.19 -10.63 23.97
C GLU A 113 -0.85 -10.99 22.90
N ARG A 114 -0.50 -11.85 21.90
CA ARG A 114 -1.48 -12.32 20.89
C ARG A 114 -2.57 -13.19 21.47
N VAL A 115 -2.22 -14.07 22.39
CA VAL A 115 -3.21 -14.91 23.11
C VAL A 115 -4.15 -14.02 23.90
N LEU A 116 -3.61 -13.07 24.66
CA LEU A 116 -4.41 -12.12 25.46
C LEU A 116 -5.30 -11.25 24.57
N SER A 117 -4.75 -10.70 23.50
CA SER A 117 -5.49 -9.89 22.53
C SER A 117 -6.64 -10.68 21.90
N ALA A 118 -6.41 -11.94 21.51
CA ALA A 118 -7.44 -12.79 20.93
C ALA A 118 -8.59 -13.07 21.92
N ARG A 119 -8.28 -13.31 23.19
CA ARG A 119 -9.28 -13.53 24.25
C ARG A 119 -10.08 -12.27 24.57
N ILE A 120 -9.41 -11.11 24.66
CA ILE A 120 -10.09 -9.83 24.90
C ILE A 120 -11.01 -9.50 23.71
N VAL A 121 -10.53 -9.61 22.46
CA VAL A 121 -11.34 -9.35 21.27
C VAL A 121 -12.54 -10.29 21.20
N ARG A 122 -12.35 -11.58 21.50
CA ARG A 122 -13.47 -12.55 21.56
C ARG A 122 -14.52 -12.11 22.58
N HIS A 123 -14.08 -11.73 23.78
CA HIS A 123 -15.00 -11.26 24.82
C HIS A 123 -15.78 -10.03 24.38
N LEU A 124 -15.12 -9.03 23.79
CA LEU A 124 -15.77 -7.82 23.28
C LEU A 124 -16.84 -8.13 22.23
N CYS A 125 -16.55 -9.09 21.32
CA CYS A 125 -17.48 -9.44 20.24
C CYS A 125 -18.64 -10.34 20.70
N GLU A 126 -18.42 -11.21 21.70
CA GLU A 126 -19.38 -12.28 22.04
C GLU A 126 -20.16 -12.01 23.33
N VAL A 127 -19.61 -11.28 24.30
CA VAL A 127 -20.15 -11.20 25.66
C VAL A 127 -20.32 -9.76 26.16
N GLY A 128 -19.27 -8.95 26.08
CA GLY A 128 -19.26 -7.59 26.62
C GLY A 128 -19.78 -6.55 25.64
N PRO A 129 -19.93 -5.31 26.03
CA PRO A 129 -20.14 -4.24 25.05
C PRO A 129 -18.95 -4.16 24.13
N ASP A 130 -19.16 -4.33 22.80
CA ASP A 130 -18.09 -4.17 21.81
C ASP A 130 -17.64 -2.70 21.74
N LEU A 131 -16.52 -2.44 21.09
CA LEU A 131 -16.03 -1.09 20.81
C LEU A 131 -17.03 -0.32 19.94
N SER A 132 -17.10 0.97 20.14
CA SER A 132 -17.95 1.89 19.37
C SER A 132 -17.76 1.67 17.85
N ASP A 133 -18.88 1.69 17.11
CA ASP A 133 -18.84 1.59 15.64
C ASP A 133 -18.15 2.76 14.95
N ALA A 134 -17.96 3.86 15.68
CA ALA A 134 -17.18 5.00 15.22
C ALA A 134 -15.68 4.67 15.07
N GLN A 135 -15.15 3.64 15.76
CA GLN A 135 -13.74 3.25 15.67
C GLN A 135 -13.48 2.28 14.51
N PHE A 136 -12.67 2.70 13.56
CA PHE A 136 -12.24 1.89 12.40
C PHE A 136 -10.80 1.38 12.54
N GLY A 137 -9.94 2.08 13.29
CA GLY A 137 -8.53 1.71 13.43
C GLY A 137 -8.32 0.44 14.25
N PHE A 138 -7.36 -0.39 13.86
CA PHE A 138 -6.95 -1.61 14.57
C PHE A 138 -8.05 -2.64 14.86
N ARG A 139 -9.18 -2.56 14.17
CA ARG A 139 -10.27 -3.53 14.25
C ARG A 139 -10.23 -4.51 13.08
N ALA A 140 -10.46 -5.77 13.37
CA ALA A 140 -10.55 -6.80 12.34
C ALA A 140 -11.70 -6.48 11.36
N GLY A 141 -11.39 -6.51 10.07
CA GLY A 141 -12.40 -6.26 9.05
C GLY A 141 -12.64 -4.80 8.72
N ARG A 142 -12.02 -3.85 9.41
CA ARG A 142 -12.12 -2.42 9.14
C ARG A 142 -10.78 -1.87 8.61
N SER A 143 -10.84 -0.90 7.73
CA SER A 143 -9.69 -0.31 7.06
C SER A 143 -9.84 1.21 6.94
N THR A 144 -8.79 1.89 6.50
CA THR A 144 -8.84 3.33 6.16
C THR A 144 -9.87 3.62 5.06
N VAL A 145 -10.05 2.68 4.13
CA VAL A 145 -11.06 2.79 3.06
C VAL A 145 -12.47 2.78 3.66
N ASP A 146 -12.75 1.89 4.62
CA ASP A 146 -14.07 1.83 5.30
C ASP A 146 -14.38 3.16 6.01
N ALA A 147 -13.42 3.74 6.71
CA ALA A 147 -13.60 5.03 7.40
C ALA A 147 -13.89 6.18 6.42
N VAL A 148 -13.16 6.24 5.29
CA VAL A 148 -13.39 7.28 4.27
C VAL A 148 -14.72 7.06 3.55
N LEU A 149 -15.10 5.83 3.25
CA LEU A 149 -16.39 5.52 2.63
C LEU A 149 -17.55 5.79 3.59
N ARG A 150 -17.38 5.59 4.90
CA ARG A 150 -18.36 6.03 5.90
C ARG A 150 -18.56 7.55 5.87
N LEU A 151 -17.47 8.31 5.81
CA LEU A 151 -17.55 9.77 5.64
C LEU A 151 -18.28 10.13 4.35
N ARG A 152 -17.96 9.45 3.25
CA ARG A 152 -18.60 9.68 1.95
C ARG A 152 -20.09 9.39 2.00
N ALA A 153 -20.52 8.29 2.59
CA ALA A 153 -21.94 7.94 2.74
C ALA A 153 -22.71 9.00 3.53
N VAL A 154 -22.18 9.45 4.69
CA VAL A 154 -22.81 10.52 5.49
C VAL A 154 -22.86 11.83 4.72
N THR A 155 -21.84 12.12 3.90
CA THR A 155 -21.79 13.30 3.04
C THR A 155 -22.85 13.25 1.95
N GLU A 156 -22.93 12.13 1.24
CA GLU A 156 -23.90 11.92 0.15
C GLU A 156 -25.34 12.01 0.68
N GLU A 157 -25.60 11.45 1.85
CA GLU A 157 -26.90 11.59 2.53
C GLU A 157 -27.23 13.07 2.83
N ALA A 158 -26.29 13.82 3.41
CA ALA A 158 -26.49 15.22 3.72
C ALA A 158 -26.76 16.07 2.46
N VAL A 159 -25.96 15.86 1.41
CA VAL A 159 -26.05 16.61 0.15
C VAL A 159 -27.29 16.24 -0.66
N SER A 160 -27.69 14.96 -0.69
CA SER A 160 -28.92 14.53 -1.39
C SER A 160 -30.19 15.15 -0.80
N CYS A 161 -30.19 15.40 0.51
CA CYS A 161 -31.27 16.16 1.18
C CYS A 161 -31.15 17.69 1.00
N GLY A 162 -30.26 18.14 0.13
CA GLY A 162 -30.06 19.58 -0.14
C GLY A 162 -29.27 20.33 0.94
N GLY A 163 -28.67 19.63 1.91
CA GLY A 163 -27.84 20.21 2.97
C GLY A 163 -26.34 20.17 2.66
N VAL A 164 -25.55 20.35 3.70
CA VAL A 164 -24.08 20.31 3.69
C VAL A 164 -23.57 19.50 4.88
N LEU A 165 -22.32 19.03 4.79
CA LEU A 165 -21.64 18.37 5.89
C LEU A 165 -20.31 19.08 6.17
N LEU A 166 -20.11 19.55 7.41
CA LEU A 166 -18.83 20.07 7.85
C LEU A 166 -18.07 18.95 8.60
N ALA A 167 -16.87 18.62 8.13
CA ALA A 167 -15.98 17.65 8.77
C ALA A 167 -14.80 18.38 9.41
N VAL A 168 -14.50 18.04 10.67
CA VAL A 168 -13.41 18.63 11.46
C VAL A 168 -12.49 17.52 11.94
N SER A 169 -11.24 17.53 11.47
CA SER A 169 -10.21 16.56 11.86
C SER A 169 -9.45 17.05 13.08
N LEU A 170 -9.39 16.23 14.13
CA LEU A 170 -8.70 16.49 15.38
C LEU A 170 -7.45 15.60 15.47
N ASP A 171 -6.28 16.19 15.78
CA ASP A 171 -5.01 15.48 16.02
C ASP A 171 -4.74 15.43 17.53
N ILE A 172 -4.52 14.23 18.07
CA ILE A 172 -4.20 14.04 19.49
C ILE A 172 -2.68 14.06 19.69
N ALA A 173 -2.20 14.96 20.52
CA ALA A 173 -0.77 15.10 20.77
C ALA A 173 -0.20 13.85 21.47
N ASN A 174 0.75 13.16 20.81
CA ASN A 174 1.46 12.01 21.35
C ASN A 174 0.55 10.88 21.88
N ALA A 175 -0.58 10.67 21.24
CA ALA A 175 -1.71 9.83 21.65
C ALA A 175 -1.30 8.51 22.35
N PHE A 176 -0.62 7.62 21.63
CA PHE A 176 -0.23 6.29 22.14
C PHE A 176 0.68 6.32 23.38
N ASN A 177 1.45 7.38 23.59
CA ASN A 177 2.37 7.47 24.71
C ASN A 177 1.79 8.25 25.90
N SER A 178 0.56 8.80 25.79
CA SER A 178 0.00 9.70 26.79
C SER A 178 -1.22 9.15 27.52
N LEU A 179 -1.88 8.09 27.01
CA LEU A 179 -3.08 7.53 27.60
C LEU A 179 -2.80 6.97 29.02
N PRO A 180 -3.44 7.46 30.09
CA PRO A 180 -3.22 6.98 31.45
C PRO A 180 -3.61 5.51 31.62
N PHE A 181 -2.84 4.77 32.41
CA PHE A 181 -3.15 3.36 32.73
C PHE A 181 -4.47 3.19 33.48
N SER A 182 -4.89 4.19 34.28
CA SER A 182 -6.20 4.22 34.95
C SER A 182 -7.34 4.15 33.93
N CYS A 183 -7.28 4.95 32.84
CA CYS A 183 -8.30 4.95 31.80
C CYS A 183 -8.43 3.58 31.13
N ILE A 184 -7.28 2.90 30.88
CA ILE A 184 -7.30 1.55 30.30
C ILE A 184 -7.96 0.55 31.28
N ARG A 185 -7.62 0.62 32.56
CA ARG A 185 -8.18 -0.28 33.60
C ARG A 185 -9.68 -0.08 33.78
N GLU A 186 -10.14 1.16 33.86
CA GLU A 186 -11.56 1.51 33.95
C GLU A 186 -12.35 1.07 32.71
N ALA A 187 -11.80 1.31 31.51
CA ALA A 187 -12.42 0.87 30.26
C ALA A 187 -12.54 -0.65 30.17
N LEU A 188 -11.49 -1.40 30.55
CA LEU A 188 -11.56 -2.87 30.62
C LEU A 188 -12.64 -3.36 31.61
N HIS A 189 -12.90 -2.60 32.68
CA HIS A 189 -13.98 -2.90 33.62
C HIS A 189 -15.35 -2.61 32.98
N TYR A 190 -15.49 -1.45 32.33
CA TYR A 190 -16.71 -1.06 31.62
C TYR A 190 -17.11 -2.10 30.57
N HIS A 191 -16.16 -2.60 29.78
CA HIS A 191 -16.39 -3.65 28.78
C HIS A 191 -16.59 -5.04 29.36
N GLY A 192 -16.65 -5.19 30.69
CA GLY A 192 -16.89 -6.48 31.36
C GLY A 192 -15.78 -7.52 31.15
N VAL A 193 -14.58 -7.11 30.74
CA VAL A 193 -13.47 -8.03 30.48
C VAL A 193 -13.20 -8.90 31.72
N PRO A 194 -13.06 -10.25 31.58
CA PRO A 194 -12.90 -11.18 32.69
C PRO A 194 -11.80 -10.78 33.67
N LYS A 195 -12.04 -10.97 34.97
CA LYS A 195 -11.14 -10.52 36.05
C LYS A 195 -9.69 -11.00 35.88
N TYR A 196 -9.47 -12.24 35.39
CA TYR A 196 -8.12 -12.77 35.19
C TYR A 196 -7.37 -12.00 34.08
N LEU A 197 -8.04 -11.63 32.98
CA LEU A 197 -7.45 -10.81 31.92
C LEU A 197 -7.18 -9.38 32.40
N ARG A 198 -8.12 -8.78 33.16
CA ARG A 198 -7.92 -7.43 33.72
C ARG A 198 -6.72 -7.37 34.67
N ARG A 199 -6.55 -8.40 35.52
CA ARG A 199 -5.37 -8.51 36.40
C ARG A 199 -4.08 -8.60 35.60
N LEU A 200 -4.06 -9.46 34.61
CA LEU A 200 -2.88 -9.65 33.77
C LEU A 200 -2.53 -8.41 32.94
N VAL A 201 -3.52 -7.68 32.42
CA VAL A 201 -3.28 -6.41 31.72
C VAL A 201 -2.83 -5.33 32.69
N ALA A 202 -3.33 -5.28 33.93
CA ALA A 202 -2.86 -4.36 34.94
C ALA A 202 -1.37 -4.59 35.24
N ASP A 203 -0.97 -5.84 35.50
CA ASP A 203 0.43 -6.21 35.72
C ASP A 203 1.30 -6.00 34.45
N TYR A 204 0.76 -6.25 33.26
CA TYR A 204 1.43 -5.95 31.97
C TYR A 204 1.78 -4.46 31.84
N LEU A 205 0.96 -3.55 32.34
CA LEU A 205 1.19 -2.10 32.26
C LEU A 205 2.12 -1.61 33.36
N GLU A 206 2.17 -2.28 34.51
CA GLU A 206 3.00 -1.90 35.66
C GLU A 206 4.47 -2.27 35.44
N GLU A 207 5.37 -1.46 35.98
CA GLU A 207 6.84 -1.68 35.98
C GLU A 207 7.46 -1.87 34.60
N ARG A 208 6.79 -1.37 33.54
CA ARG A 208 7.37 -1.40 32.20
C ARG A 208 8.51 -0.42 32.05
N THR A 209 9.51 -0.84 31.29
CA THR A 209 10.68 -0.02 31.05
C THR A 209 11.06 0.04 29.57
N VAL A 210 11.69 1.14 29.19
CA VAL A 210 12.36 1.27 27.89
C VAL A 210 13.85 1.43 28.10
N VAL A 211 14.62 0.67 27.36
CA VAL A 211 16.09 0.66 27.40
C VAL A 211 16.62 1.29 26.12
N TYR A 212 17.58 2.18 26.23
CA TYR A 212 18.24 2.84 25.10
C TYR A 212 19.70 3.12 25.41
N GLU A 213 20.52 3.25 24.40
CA GLU A 213 21.90 3.71 24.51
C GLU A 213 21.95 5.23 24.42
N ASP A 214 22.63 5.87 25.40
CA ASP A 214 22.91 7.30 25.36
C ASP A 214 24.04 7.61 24.34
N ARG A 215 24.41 8.90 24.23
CA ARG A 215 25.47 9.33 23.31
C ARG A 215 26.85 8.77 23.65
N GLU A 216 27.04 8.33 24.88
CA GLU A 216 28.31 7.79 25.39
C GLU A 216 28.35 6.26 25.28
N GLY A 217 27.29 5.63 24.76
CA GLY A 217 27.16 4.17 24.64
C GLY A 217 26.70 3.48 25.91
N ASN A 218 26.31 4.21 26.97
CA ASN A 218 25.80 3.61 28.18
C ASN A 218 24.33 3.22 28.03
N LEU A 219 23.98 2.05 28.52
CA LEU A 219 22.60 1.60 28.62
C LEU A 219 21.86 2.40 29.70
N ARG A 220 20.77 3.05 29.29
CA ARG A 220 19.86 3.77 30.16
C ARG A 220 18.50 3.07 30.17
N CYS A 221 17.88 3.03 31.34
CA CYS A 221 16.55 2.48 31.56
C CYS A 221 15.62 3.59 32.06
N ARG A 222 14.41 3.66 31.47
CA ARG A 222 13.38 4.61 31.87
C ARG A 222 12.05 3.89 32.09
N PRO A 223 11.36 4.12 33.22
CA PRO A 223 10.03 3.57 33.44
C PRO A 223 9.00 4.23 32.52
N MET A 224 7.99 3.46 32.16
CA MET A 224 6.78 3.94 31.46
C MET A 224 5.66 4.11 32.49
N SER A 225 5.19 5.34 32.67
CA SER A 225 4.12 5.67 33.63
C SER A 225 2.74 5.82 32.97
N CYS A 226 2.69 5.89 31.66
CA CYS A 226 1.47 6.00 30.86
C CYS A 226 1.72 5.52 29.42
N GLY A 227 0.64 5.45 28.65
CA GLY A 227 0.68 5.06 27.24
C GLY A 227 0.82 3.56 27.01
N VAL A 228 0.88 3.20 25.75
CA VAL A 228 1.09 1.81 25.31
C VAL A 228 2.30 1.75 24.37
N PRO A 229 3.15 0.70 24.48
CA PRO A 229 4.37 0.64 23.69
C PRO A 229 4.06 0.58 22.18
N GLN A 230 4.59 1.52 21.41
CA GLN A 230 4.51 1.47 19.95
C GLN A 230 5.40 0.35 19.42
N GLY A 231 4.82 -0.83 19.21
CA GLY A 231 5.51 -2.06 18.80
C GLY A 231 4.99 -3.30 19.50
N SER A 232 4.16 -3.14 20.53
CA SER A 232 3.42 -4.23 21.19
C SER A 232 2.24 -4.71 20.34
N VAL A 233 1.74 -5.89 20.65
CA VAL A 233 0.53 -6.46 20.05
C VAL A 233 -0.73 -5.98 20.77
N LEU A 234 -0.66 -5.85 22.10
CA LEU A 234 -1.77 -5.35 22.91
C LEU A 234 -1.98 -3.85 22.78
N GLY A 235 -0.92 -3.07 22.52
CA GLY A 235 -0.99 -1.62 22.51
C GLY A 235 -2.13 -1.03 21.67
N PRO A 236 -2.29 -1.41 20.40
CA PRO A 236 -3.40 -0.91 19.58
C PRO A 236 -4.79 -1.25 20.12
N LEU A 237 -4.96 -2.44 20.69
CA LEU A 237 -6.23 -2.85 21.30
C LEU A 237 -6.51 -2.08 22.60
N LEU A 238 -5.53 -1.94 23.46
CA LEU A 238 -5.66 -1.20 24.73
C LEU A 238 -5.89 0.30 24.48
N TRP A 239 -5.29 0.86 23.42
CA TRP A 239 -5.61 2.21 22.96
C TRP A 239 -7.10 2.32 22.61
N ASN A 240 -7.59 1.44 21.73
CA ASN A 240 -9.00 1.48 21.32
C ASN A 240 -9.94 1.33 22.52
N ILE A 241 -9.66 0.43 23.45
CA ILE A 241 -10.46 0.21 24.66
C ILE A 241 -10.46 1.47 25.55
N GLY A 242 -9.30 2.04 25.84
CA GLY A 242 -9.19 3.22 26.68
C GLY A 242 -9.75 4.49 26.05
N TYR A 243 -9.72 4.58 24.71
CA TYR A 243 -10.26 5.71 23.97
C TYR A 243 -11.77 5.59 23.66
N ASP A 244 -12.36 4.39 23.80
CA ASP A 244 -13.74 4.08 23.41
C ASP A 244 -14.76 4.98 24.11
N TRP A 245 -14.51 5.33 25.39
CA TRP A 245 -15.38 6.24 26.13
C TRP A 245 -15.55 7.62 25.46
N ALA A 246 -14.51 8.15 24.82
CA ALA A 246 -14.61 9.41 24.08
C ALA A 246 -15.57 9.32 22.89
N LEU A 247 -15.74 8.13 22.32
CA LEU A 247 -16.59 7.88 21.14
C LEU A 247 -18.04 7.54 21.51
N ARG A 248 -18.36 7.31 22.79
CA ARG A 248 -19.69 6.93 23.29
C ARG A 248 -20.48 8.11 23.87
N ALA A 249 -20.26 9.31 23.39
CA ALA A 249 -21.08 10.43 23.80
C ALA A 249 -22.48 10.35 23.16
N ASP A 250 -23.49 10.86 23.88
CA ASP A 250 -24.80 11.12 23.29
C ASP A 250 -24.70 12.35 22.40
N PHE A 251 -24.43 12.11 21.13
CA PHE A 251 -24.29 13.18 20.15
C PHE A 251 -25.66 13.70 19.72
N PRO A 252 -25.84 15.04 19.61
CA PRO A 252 -27.07 15.60 19.10
C PRO A 252 -27.34 15.17 17.65
N PRO A 253 -28.60 15.15 17.19
CA PRO A 253 -28.94 14.81 15.82
C PRO A 253 -28.16 15.62 14.78
N GLY A 254 -27.61 14.94 13.79
CA GLY A 254 -26.78 15.54 12.75
C GLY A 254 -25.29 15.63 13.10
N LEU A 255 -24.91 15.34 14.35
CA LEU A 255 -23.51 15.23 14.73
C LEU A 255 -23.07 13.75 14.72
N GLY A 256 -21.85 13.50 14.24
CA GLY A 256 -21.26 12.17 14.25
C GLY A 256 -19.74 12.20 14.42
N VAL A 257 -19.17 11.06 14.74
CA VAL A 257 -17.71 10.88 14.85
C VAL A 257 -17.28 9.69 14.02
N ILE A 258 -16.17 9.82 13.31
CA ILE A 258 -15.49 8.74 12.60
C ILE A 258 -14.04 8.74 13.09
N CYS A 259 -13.59 7.63 13.66
CA CYS A 259 -12.27 7.54 14.27
C CYS A 259 -11.44 6.43 13.63
N TYR A 260 -10.19 6.71 13.33
CA TYR A 260 -9.23 5.71 12.92
C TYR A 260 -8.00 5.76 13.83
N ALA A 261 -7.99 4.92 14.83
CA ALA A 261 -7.04 4.95 15.94
C ALA A 261 -7.12 6.27 16.74
N ASP A 262 -6.16 7.16 16.58
CA ASP A 262 -6.11 8.50 17.17
C ASP A 262 -6.63 9.60 16.23
N ASP A 263 -6.68 9.35 14.92
CA ASP A 263 -7.26 10.27 13.95
C ASP A 263 -8.78 10.35 14.14
N THR A 264 -9.25 11.43 14.77
CA THR A 264 -10.67 11.64 15.12
C THR A 264 -11.28 12.69 14.21
N LEU A 265 -12.35 12.35 13.49
CA LEU A 265 -13.09 13.22 12.58
C LEU A 265 -14.49 13.45 13.13
N VAL A 266 -14.81 14.69 13.46
CA VAL A 266 -16.16 15.12 13.86
C VAL A 266 -16.91 15.59 12.61
N THR A 267 -18.14 15.11 12.40
CA THR A 267 -18.98 15.46 11.27
C THR A 267 -20.26 16.16 11.76
N ALA A 268 -20.61 17.29 11.16
CA ALA A 268 -21.80 18.06 11.50
C ALA A 268 -22.62 18.36 10.25
N ARG A 269 -23.86 17.88 10.20
CA ARG A 269 -24.82 18.07 9.13
C ARG A 269 -25.62 19.36 9.37
N GLY A 270 -25.82 20.18 8.35
CA GLY A 270 -26.65 21.37 8.41
C GLY A 270 -27.41 21.63 7.11
N ALA A 271 -28.48 22.41 7.18
CA ALA A 271 -29.19 22.87 5.97
C ALA A 271 -28.30 23.82 5.15
N ASN A 272 -27.41 24.56 5.80
CA ASN A 272 -26.46 25.50 5.22
C ASN A 272 -25.18 25.50 6.06
N PHE A 273 -24.19 26.33 5.65
CA PHE A 273 -22.91 26.44 6.35
C PHE A 273 -23.04 26.89 7.81
N GLN A 274 -23.91 27.89 8.10
CA GLN A 274 -24.06 28.44 9.45
C GLN A 274 -24.59 27.39 10.42
N ASP A 275 -25.58 26.61 10.00
CA ASP A 275 -26.14 25.51 10.82
C ASP A 275 -25.11 24.43 11.08
N ALA A 276 -24.38 24.01 10.04
CA ALA A 276 -23.31 23.02 10.18
C ALA A 276 -22.17 23.54 11.06
N ALA A 277 -21.79 24.81 10.95
CA ALA A 277 -20.73 25.42 11.74
C ALA A 277 -21.10 25.54 13.22
N ARG A 278 -22.36 25.93 13.54
CA ARG A 278 -22.84 25.97 14.93
C ARG A 278 -22.81 24.57 15.57
N LEU A 279 -23.33 23.58 14.85
CA LEU A 279 -23.36 22.21 15.32
C LEU A 279 -21.93 21.64 15.47
N ALA A 280 -21.04 21.93 14.51
CA ALA A 280 -19.63 21.51 14.56
C ALA A 280 -18.89 22.14 15.74
N THR A 281 -19.08 23.44 16.00
CA THR A 281 -18.47 24.13 17.14
C THR A 281 -18.85 23.47 18.46
N GLY A 282 -20.12 23.24 18.72
CA GLY A 282 -20.59 22.55 19.92
C GLY A 282 -20.12 21.09 20.00
N GLY A 283 -20.21 20.36 18.88
CA GLY A 283 -19.82 18.97 18.81
C GLY A 283 -18.32 18.75 18.99
N VAL A 284 -17.50 19.60 18.39
CA VAL A 284 -16.04 19.52 18.57
C VAL A 284 -15.67 19.85 20.03
N SER A 285 -16.28 20.86 20.64
CA SER A 285 -16.05 21.18 22.06
C SER A 285 -16.42 20.01 22.97
N LEU A 286 -17.52 19.31 22.68
CA LEU A 286 -17.92 18.10 23.42
C LEU A 286 -16.87 16.98 23.27
N VAL A 287 -16.42 16.70 22.05
CA VAL A 287 -15.44 15.65 21.78
C VAL A 287 -14.08 15.98 22.42
N VAL A 288 -13.62 17.23 22.27
CA VAL A 288 -12.39 17.72 22.88
C VAL A 288 -12.45 17.61 24.41
N GLY A 289 -13.54 18.03 25.05
CA GLY A 289 -13.71 17.90 26.49
C GLY A 289 -13.66 16.43 26.96
N ARG A 290 -14.20 15.49 26.19
CA ARG A 290 -14.09 14.06 26.50
C ARG A 290 -12.67 13.54 26.31
N ILE A 291 -11.95 13.97 25.27
CA ILE A 291 -10.54 13.62 25.05
C ILE A 291 -9.69 14.14 26.23
N GLU A 292 -9.92 15.38 26.66
CA GLU A 292 -9.21 15.99 27.78
C GLU A 292 -9.54 15.33 29.13
N ALA A 293 -10.77 14.87 29.32
CA ALA A 293 -11.15 14.08 30.51
C ALA A 293 -10.42 12.73 30.60
N LEU A 294 -9.96 12.17 29.47
CA LEU A 294 -9.06 11.02 29.46
C LEU A 294 -7.59 11.38 29.75
N GLY A 295 -7.27 12.64 30.07
CA GLY A 295 -5.88 13.11 30.28
C GLY A 295 -5.10 13.27 28.97
N LEU A 296 -5.76 13.25 27.82
CA LEU A 296 -5.16 13.46 26.50
C LEU A 296 -5.26 14.94 26.11
N ARG A 297 -4.43 15.38 25.16
CA ARG A 297 -4.42 16.77 24.69
C ARG A 297 -4.63 16.83 23.18
N VAL A 298 -5.57 17.64 22.73
CA VAL A 298 -5.82 17.91 21.30
C VAL A 298 -4.84 18.99 20.82
N ALA A 299 -4.21 18.76 19.65
CA ALA A 299 -3.33 19.72 18.99
C ALA A 299 -4.18 20.64 18.08
N LEU A 300 -4.72 21.71 18.67
CA LEU A 300 -5.63 22.62 17.97
C LEU A 300 -5.00 23.31 16.76
N ASP A 301 -3.68 23.55 16.79
CA ASP A 301 -2.89 24.09 15.68
C ASP A 301 -2.87 23.21 14.43
N LYS A 302 -3.21 21.93 14.56
CA LYS A 302 -3.28 20.95 13.47
C LYS A 302 -4.71 20.60 13.08
N THR A 303 -5.70 21.16 13.75
CA THR A 303 -7.11 20.93 13.43
C THR A 303 -7.41 21.49 12.06
N GLU A 304 -8.03 20.68 11.21
CA GLU A 304 -8.44 21.05 9.85
C GLU A 304 -9.96 20.90 9.71
N ALA A 305 -10.60 21.82 8.95
CA ALA A 305 -12.03 21.75 8.66
C ALA A 305 -12.27 21.77 7.15
N LEU A 306 -13.20 20.92 6.66
CA LEU A 306 -13.62 20.82 5.27
C LEU A 306 -15.14 20.79 5.17
N LEU A 307 -15.71 21.63 4.32
CA LEU A 307 -17.14 21.62 4.00
C LEU A 307 -17.39 20.75 2.77
N PHE A 308 -18.23 19.72 2.91
CA PHE A 308 -18.78 18.95 1.80
C PHE A 308 -20.13 19.53 1.38
N HIS A 309 -20.32 19.71 0.07
CA HIS A 309 -21.45 20.44 -0.47
C HIS A 309 -21.79 20.04 -1.91
N GLY A 310 -23.01 20.31 -2.34
CA GLY A 310 -23.41 20.21 -3.73
C GLY A 310 -22.80 21.34 -4.60
N PRO A 311 -22.98 21.27 -5.93
CA PRO A 311 -22.32 22.18 -6.89
C PRO A 311 -22.55 23.69 -6.64
N ARG A 312 -23.66 24.04 -6.00
CA ARG A 312 -24.10 25.44 -5.82
C ARG A 312 -23.96 26.00 -4.39
N ARG A 313 -23.34 25.23 -3.45
CA ARG A 313 -23.34 25.53 -2.00
C ARG A 313 -21.96 25.48 -1.35
N GLY A 314 -20.93 26.00 -2.01
CA GLY A 314 -19.59 26.08 -1.45
C GLY A 314 -19.52 26.89 -0.14
N PRO A 315 -18.40 26.79 0.60
CA PRO A 315 -18.20 27.59 1.80
C PRO A 315 -18.17 29.08 1.44
N PRO A 316 -18.74 29.97 2.31
CA PRO A 316 -18.63 31.42 2.09
C PRO A 316 -17.16 31.87 2.19
N PRO A 317 -16.80 33.02 1.59
CA PRO A 317 -15.46 33.59 1.75
C PRO A 317 -15.11 33.79 3.22
N GLY A 318 -13.90 33.38 3.64
CA GLY A 318 -13.44 33.47 5.02
C GLY A 318 -14.14 32.53 6.02
N ALA A 319 -14.82 31.49 5.54
CA ALA A 319 -15.50 30.52 6.38
C ALA A 319 -14.55 29.93 7.44
N SER A 320 -14.98 29.92 8.69
CA SER A 320 -14.23 29.39 9.83
C SER A 320 -15.18 28.88 10.91
N ILE A 321 -14.67 28.05 11.80
CA ILE A 321 -15.33 27.58 13.02
C ILE A 321 -14.46 27.93 14.23
N VAL A 322 -15.06 27.99 15.42
CA VAL A 322 -14.35 28.21 16.67
C VAL A 322 -14.23 26.88 17.42
N VAL A 323 -13.02 26.52 17.80
CA VAL A 323 -12.72 25.31 18.60
C VAL A 323 -11.91 25.73 19.81
N ASN A 324 -12.48 25.63 21.01
CA ASN A 324 -11.84 26.07 22.26
C ASN A 324 -11.14 27.43 22.12
N SER A 325 -11.87 28.43 21.65
CA SER A 325 -11.41 29.80 21.40
C SER A 325 -10.36 29.97 20.27
N VAL A 326 -10.02 28.90 19.55
CA VAL A 326 -9.14 28.94 18.38
C VAL A 326 -9.97 28.97 17.11
N LEU A 327 -9.67 29.93 16.22
CA LEU A 327 -10.33 30.05 14.93
C LEU A 327 -9.70 29.06 13.93
N VAL A 328 -10.50 28.09 13.46
CA VAL A 328 -10.10 27.08 12.49
C VAL A 328 -10.71 27.43 11.14
N PRO A 329 -9.91 27.77 10.12
CA PRO A 329 -10.43 28.09 8.80
C PRO A 329 -10.97 26.82 8.10
N VAL A 330 -12.10 26.97 7.41
CA VAL A 330 -12.62 25.92 6.52
C VAL A 330 -11.83 25.96 5.21
N ARG A 331 -11.11 24.88 4.95
CA ARG A 331 -10.23 24.75 3.78
C ARG A 331 -10.97 24.16 2.58
N ALA A 332 -10.45 24.40 1.38
CA ALA A 332 -10.96 23.80 0.15
C ALA A 332 -10.65 22.29 0.06
N GLN A 333 -9.69 21.83 0.85
CA GLN A 333 -9.22 20.44 0.87
C GLN A 333 -8.67 20.09 2.25
N MET A 334 -8.72 18.79 2.59
CA MET A 334 -8.22 18.24 3.85
C MET A 334 -7.50 16.93 3.57
N LYS A 335 -6.39 16.71 4.25
CA LYS A 335 -5.71 15.41 4.22
C LYS A 335 -6.31 14.50 5.29
N TYR A 336 -6.94 13.40 4.85
CA TYR A 336 -7.52 12.41 5.75
C TYR A 336 -7.12 10.99 5.35
N LEU A 337 -6.56 10.23 6.28
CA LEU A 337 -6.13 8.83 6.12
C LEU A 337 -5.34 8.58 4.82
N GLY A 338 -4.42 9.50 4.49
CA GLY A 338 -3.55 9.37 3.31
C GLY A 338 -4.13 9.86 1.99
N LEU A 339 -5.41 10.19 1.93
CA LEU A 339 -6.07 10.83 0.79
C LEU A 339 -6.17 12.35 1.01
N ILE A 340 -6.24 13.11 -0.08
CA ILE A 340 -6.61 14.53 -0.05
C ILE A 340 -8.04 14.60 -0.54
N LEU A 341 -8.93 14.96 0.36
CA LEU A 341 -10.36 15.12 0.11
C LEU A 341 -10.66 16.58 -0.27
N ASP A 342 -11.61 16.78 -1.15
CA ASP A 342 -12.20 18.06 -1.49
C ASP A 342 -13.72 18.03 -1.24
N GLY A 343 -14.34 19.19 -1.11
CA GLY A 343 -15.74 19.32 -0.76
C GLY A 343 -16.73 18.68 -1.74
N ARG A 344 -16.29 18.21 -2.90
CA ARG A 344 -17.11 17.59 -3.95
C ARG A 344 -16.70 16.18 -4.35
N TRP A 345 -15.73 15.59 -3.68
CA TRP A 345 -15.19 14.27 -3.99
C TRP A 345 -14.60 14.12 -5.41
N LEU A 346 -13.97 15.17 -5.96
CA LEU A 346 -13.39 15.16 -7.31
C LEU A 346 -11.96 14.64 -7.35
N PHE A 347 -11.23 14.71 -6.25
CA PHE A 347 -9.85 14.23 -6.08
C PHE A 347 -8.80 14.89 -7.00
N ASP A 348 -9.11 16.05 -7.63
CA ASP A 348 -8.16 16.72 -8.52
C ASP A 348 -6.86 17.08 -7.82
N GLU A 349 -6.96 17.63 -6.60
CA GLU A 349 -5.79 17.98 -5.79
C GLU A 349 -5.02 16.73 -5.31
N HIS A 350 -5.74 15.65 -4.96
CA HIS A 350 -5.11 14.38 -4.60
C HIS A 350 -4.19 13.90 -5.73
N PHE A 351 -4.68 13.81 -6.96
CA PHE A 351 -3.89 13.37 -8.10
C PHE A 351 -2.83 14.38 -8.51
N ARG A 352 -3.07 15.69 -8.32
CA ARG A 352 -2.07 16.73 -8.58
C ARG A 352 -0.84 16.57 -7.67
N GLN A 353 -1.04 16.21 -6.41
CA GLN A 353 0.05 15.96 -5.46
C GLN A 353 0.63 14.54 -5.54
N LEU A 354 -0.18 13.54 -5.87
CA LEU A 354 0.24 12.15 -5.97
C LEU A 354 1.14 11.91 -7.18
N ALA A 355 0.77 12.42 -8.36
CA ALA A 355 1.49 12.13 -9.60
C ALA A 355 2.97 12.50 -9.57
N PRO A 356 3.43 13.67 -9.06
CA PRO A 356 4.85 13.98 -8.91
C PRO A 356 5.58 13.01 -7.96
N LYS A 357 4.94 12.60 -6.87
CA LYS A 357 5.52 11.63 -5.91
C LYS A 357 5.72 10.26 -6.57
N LEU A 358 4.73 9.81 -7.36
CA LEU A 358 4.83 8.56 -8.13
C LEU A 358 5.95 8.63 -9.17
N VAL A 359 6.06 9.75 -9.91
CA VAL A 359 7.15 9.95 -10.89
C VAL A 359 8.50 9.97 -10.18
N GLY A 360 8.61 10.62 -9.03
CA GLY A 360 9.82 10.62 -8.20
C GLY A 360 10.23 9.21 -7.77
N ALA A 361 9.30 8.45 -7.20
CA ALA A 361 9.52 7.06 -6.79
C ALA A 361 9.88 6.15 -7.99
N ALA A 362 9.13 6.26 -9.09
CA ALA A 362 9.40 5.52 -10.32
C ALA A 362 10.78 5.84 -10.90
N SER A 363 11.18 7.10 -10.85
CA SER A 363 12.50 7.54 -11.34
C SER A 363 13.63 7.06 -10.43
N ALA A 364 13.45 7.08 -9.11
CA ALA A 364 14.42 6.58 -8.15
C ALA A 364 14.64 5.07 -8.31
N LEU A 365 13.56 4.28 -8.32
CA LEU A 365 13.62 2.83 -8.55
C LEU A 365 14.10 2.50 -9.97
N GLY A 366 13.72 3.31 -10.97
CA GLY A 366 14.16 3.15 -12.36
C GLY A 366 15.67 3.26 -12.57
N ARG A 367 16.41 3.93 -11.67
CA ARG A 367 17.87 3.95 -11.68
C ARG A 367 18.48 2.59 -11.37
N LEU A 368 17.79 1.77 -10.59
CA LEU A 368 18.19 0.40 -10.27
C LEU A 368 17.80 -0.62 -11.35
N LEU A 369 17.15 -0.16 -12.43
CA LEU A 369 16.60 -0.98 -13.51
C LEU A 369 17.21 -0.59 -14.88
N PRO A 370 18.52 -0.84 -15.14
CA PRO A 370 19.11 -0.57 -16.43
C PRO A 370 18.45 -1.44 -17.52
N ASN A 371 18.51 -0.98 -18.77
CA ASN A 371 17.93 -1.74 -19.89
C ASN A 371 18.77 -2.99 -20.23
N MET A 372 20.10 -2.87 -20.13
CA MET A 372 21.03 -4.00 -20.28
C MET A 372 21.55 -4.42 -18.93
N GLY A 373 21.60 -5.74 -18.67
CA GLY A 373 21.97 -6.27 -17.36
C GLY A 373 20.95 -5.93 -16.27
N GLY A 374 21.43 -5.76 -15.03
CA GLY A 374 20.64 -5.37 -13.87
C GLY A 374 19.80 -6.53 -13.29
N PRO A 375 18.87 -6.21 -12.37
CA PRO A 375 18.18 -7.20 -11.58
C PRO A 375 17.23 -8.09 -12.39
N SER A 376 16.89 -9.23 -11.79
CA SER A 376 15.97 -10.21 -12.36
C SER A 376 14.56 -9.64 -12.62
N VAL A 377 13.77 -10.34 -13.41
CA VAL A 377 12.38 -9.97 -13.69
C VAL A 377 11.54 -9.94 -12.42
N ALA A 378 11.77 -10.84 -11.46
CA ALA A 378 11.10 -10.84 -10.18
C ALA A 378 11.34 -9.52 -9.40
N THR A 379 12.59 -9.05 -9.35
CA THR A 379 12.93 -7.77 -8.72
C THR A 379 12.30 -6.58 -9.46
N ARG A 380 12.27 -6.64 -10.81
CA ARG A 380 11.59 -5.59 -11.61
C ARG A 380 10.09 -5.55 -11.33
N ARG A 381 9.44 -6.71 -11.22
CA ARG A 381 8.02 -6.82 -10.83
C ARG A 381 7.78 -6.27 -9.42
N LEU A 382 8.68 -6.54 -8.47
CA LEU A 382 8.60 -5.98 -7.12
C LEU A 382 8.63 -4.45 -7.14
N TYR A 383 9.57 -3.84 -7.85
CA TYR A 383 9.70 -2.38 -7.91
C TYR A 383 8.51 -1.72 -8.64
N THR A 384 8.02 -2.32 -9.72
CA THR A 384 6.78 -1.84 -10.37
C THR A 384 5.59 -1.97 -9.43
N GLY A 385 5.51 -3.06 -8.65
CA GLY A 385 4.49 -3.30 -7.63
C GLY A 385 4.47 -2.25 -6.53
N VAL A 386 5.63 -1.76 -6.07
CA VAL A 386 5.71 -0.68 -5.07
C VAL A 386 5.03 0.60 -5.57
N VAL A 387 5.40 1.06 -6.77
CA VAL A 387 4.82 2.30 -7.34
C VAL A 387 3.32 2.12 -7.64
N ARG A 388 2.92 0.94 -8.11
CA ARG A 388 1.52 0.58 -8.33
C ARG A 388 0.71 0.63 -7.04
N SER A 389 1.22 0.07 -5.94
CA SER A 389 0.56 0.11 -4.63
C SER A 389 0.37 1.53 -4.11
N MET A 390 1.37 2.41 -4.33
CA MET A 390 1.24 3.83 -4.00
C MET A 390 0.16 4.52 -4.87
N ALA A 391 0.11 4.19 -6.17
CA ALA A 391 -0.84 4.79 -7.11
C ALA A 391 -2.28 4.37 -6.82
N LEU A 392 -2.50 3.13 -6.41
CA LEU A 392 -3.83 2.53 -6.21
C LEU A 392 -4.30 2.57 -4.76
N TYR A 393 -3.57 3.24 -3.87
CA TYR A 393 -4.03 3.43 -2.49
C TYR A 393 -5.36 4.17 -2.46
N GLY A 394 -6.33 3.64 -1.72
CA GLY A 394 -7.66 4.21 -1.61
C GLY A 394 -8.52 4.10 -2.90
N ALA A 395 -8.11 3.29 -3.88
CA ALA A 395 -8.83 3.12 -5.15
C ALA A 395 -10.35 2.92 -5.00
N PRO A 396 -10.87 2.12 -4.05
CA PRO A 396 -12.31 1.98 -3.86
C PRO A 396 -13.04 3.30 -3.56
N VAL A 397 -12.34 4.29 -3.02
CA VAL A 397 -12.92 5.60 -2.71
C VAL A 397 -13.04 6.50 -3.94
N TRP A 398 -12.01 6.53 -4.79
CA TRP A 398 -11.88 7.51 -5.85
C TRP A 398 -12.07 6.97 -7.28
N ALA A 399 -12.09 5.65 -7.49
CA ALA A 399 -12.13 5.05 -8.84
C ALA A 399 -13.33 5.55 -9.67
N ALA A 400 -14.53 5.61 -9.09
CA ALA A 400 -15.74 6.08 -9.76
C ALA A 400 -15.73 7.60 -10.06
N ALA A 401 -14.88 8.38 -9.36
CA ALA A 401 -14.79 9.84 -9.53
C ALA A 401 -13.64 10.28 -10.46
N LEU A 402 -12.95 9.33 -11.13
CA LEU A 402 -11.82 9.65 -11.98
C LEU A 402 -12.23 10.49 -13.20
N THR A 403 -11.77 11.74 -13.23
CA THR A 403 -11.85 12.61 -14.42
C THR A 403 -10.85 12.19 -15.50
N ALA A 404 -11.07 12.61 -16.76
CA ALA A 404 -10.12 12.37 -17.86
C ALA A 404 -8.71 12.93 -17.51
N GLN A 405 -8.65 14.10 -16.85
CA GLN A 405 -7.40 14.72 -16.44
C GLN A 405 -6.67 13.88 -15.37
N ASN A 406 -7.39 13.32 -14.41
CA ASN A 406 -6.83 12.47 -13.36
C ASN A 406 -6.32 11.14 -13.91
N ARG A 407 -7.00 10.56 -14.93
CA ARG A 407 -6.49 9.39 -15.67
C ARG A 407 -5.13 9.69 -16.31
N VAL A 408 -4.98 10.84 -16.99
CA VAL A 408 -3.69 11.24 -17.58
C VAL A 408 -2.60 11.40 -16.51
N ARG A 409 -2.93 11.92 -15.32
CA ARG A 409 -1.98 12.03 -14.20
C ARG A 409 -1.51 10.66 -13.70
N LEU A 410 -2.34 9.63 -13.72
CA LEU A 410 -1.97 8.25 -13.40
C LEU A 410 -1.14 7.57 -14.50
N TRP A 411 -1.43 7.85 -15.76
CA TRP A 411 -0.72 7.21 -16.89
C TRP A 411 0.74 7.62 -17.00
N ARG A 412 1.08 8.86 -16.65
CA ARG A 412 2.47 9.35 -16.72
C ARG A 412 3.45 8.53 -15.86
N PRO A 413 3.24 8.34 -14.56
CA PRO A 413 4.11 7.50 -13.73
C PRO A 413 4.03 6.02 -14.14
N GLN A 414 2.87 5.51 -14.56
CA GLN A 414 2.73 4.14 -15.05
C GLN A 414 3.63 3.90 -16.26
N ARG A 415 3.64 4.82 -17.24
CA ARG A 415 4.53 4.73 -18.40
C ARG A 415 5.99 4.65 -18.00
N VAL A 416 6.44 5.47 -17.04
CA VAL A 416 7.83 5.43 -16.55
C VAL A 416 8.19 4.03 -16.07
N MET A 417 7.32 3.40 -15.29
CA MET A 417 7.54 2.04 -14.79
C MET A 417 7.43 0.98 -15.88
N ALA A 418 6.43 1.07 -16.76
CA ALA A 418 6.23 0.12 -17.84
C ALA A 418 7.44 0.08 -18.79
N VAL A 419 7.95 1.25 -19.20
CA VAL A 419 9.16 1.35 -20.05
C VAL A 419 10.37 0.69 -19.36
N ARG A 420 10.53 0.83 -18.05
CA ARG A 420 11.61 0.17 -17.30
C ARG A 420 11.40 -1.34 -17.15
N ALA A 421 10.16 -1.76 -16.96
CA ALA A 421 9.81 -3.19 -16.87
C ALA A 421 10.14 -3.93 -18.16
N ILE A 422 9.82 -3.35 -19.32
CA ILE A 422 10.09 -3.94 -20.65
C ILE A 422 11.51 -3.69 -21.16
N ARG A 423 12.35 -2.98 -20.41
CA ARG A 423 13.69 -2.54 -20.85
C ARG A 423 13.65 -1.72 -22.15
N GLY A 424 12.59 -0.94 -22.37
CA GLY A 424 12.35 -0.22 -23.62
C GLY A 424 13.04 1.15 -23.70
N TYR A 425 13.01 1.72 -24.92
CA TYR A 425 13.39 3.10 -25.15
C TYR A 425 12.37 4.08 -24.54
N ARG A 426 12.84 5.26 -24.12
CA ARG A 426 11.99 6.32 -23.57
C ARG A 426 10.96 6.87 -24.56
N THR A 427 11.16 6.63 -25.83
CA THR A 427 10.26 7.05 -26.93
C THR A 427 9.07 6.12 -27.14
N VAL A 428 9.06 4.91 -26.52
CA VAL A 428 7.94 3.96 -26.61
C VAL A 428 6.68 4.59 -26.00
N SER A 429 5.55 4.47 -26.69
CA SER A 429 4.26 5.00 -26.25
C SER A 429 3.76 4.35 -24.95
N THR A 430 2.82 4.99 -24.26
CA THR A 430 2.22 4.43 -23.04
C THR A 430 1.48 3.12 -23.30
N GLU A 431 0.72 3.08 -24.40
CA GLU A 431 -0.07 1.92 -24.79
C GLU A 431 0.83 0.72 -25.08
N VAL A 432 1.86 0.89 -25.91
CA VAL A 432 2.83 -0.18 -26.22
C VAL A 432 3.60 -0.61 -24.97
N ALA A 433 4.05 0.34 -24.14
CA ALA A 433 4.80 0.00 -22.95
C ALA A 433 3.97 -0.81 -21.93
N CYS A 434 2.71 -0.42 -21.71
CA CYS A 434 1.80 -1.15 -20.83
C CYS A 434 1.41 -2.51 -21.42
N ALA A 435 1.12 -2.58 -22.73
CA ALA A 435 0.76 -3.83 -23.40
C ALA A 435 1.92 -4.84 -23.36
N LEU A 436 3.12 -4.44 -23.75
CA LEU A 436 4.31 -5.29 -23.64
C LEU A 436 4.61 -5.72 -22.21
N ALA A 437 4.44 -4.82 -21.23
CA ALA A 437 4.61 -5.14 -19.81
C ALA A 437 3.52 -6.07 -19.25
N GLY A 438 2.42 -6.28 -19.97
CA GLY A 438 1.26 -7.03 -19.51
C GLY A 438 0.57 -6.38 -18.30
N THR A 439 0.64 -5.04 -18.19
CA THR A 439 0.07 -4.28 -17.07
C THR A 439 -1.06 -3.40 -17.54
N PRO A 440 -2.32 -3.72 -17.19
CA PRO A 440 -3.47 -2.88 -17.54
C PRO A 440 -3.29 -1.45 -17.04
N PRO A 441 -3.93 -0.46 -17.68
CA PRO A 441 -3.98 0.91 -17.16
C PRO A 441 -4.46 0.96 -15.72
N TRP A 442 -3.79 1.77 -14.88
CA TRP A 442 -4.10 1.84 -13.45
C TRP A 442 -5.52 2.34 -13.12
N ASP A 443 -6.13 3.10 -14.00
CA ASP A 443 -7.55 3.47 -13.87
C ASP A 443 -8.47 2.25 -13.97
N LEU A 444 -8.19 1.31 -14.87
CA LEU A 444 -8.91 0.03 -14.96
C LEU A 444 -8.61 -0.91 -13.78
N GLU A 445 -7.38 -0.93 -13.31
CA GLU A 445 -7.03 -1.70 -12.10
C GLU A 445 -7.70 -1.14 -10.84
N ALA A 446 -7.87 0.18 -10.75
CA ALA A 446 -8.60 0.81 -9.66
C ALA A 446 -10.06 0.38 -9.62
N GLU A 447 -10.70 0.21 -10.78
CA GLU A 447 -12.06 -0.30 -10.88
C GLU A 447 -12.18 -1.76 -10.40
N VAL A 448 -11.16 -2.61 -10.69
CA VAL A 448 -11.09 -3.99 -10.13
C VAL A 448 -11.07 -3.95 -8.60
N LEU A 449 -10.22 -3.08 -8.04
CA LEU A 449 -10.12 -2.96 -6.59
C LEU A 449 -11.43 -2.46 -5.94
N ALA A 450 -12.08 -1.48 -6.60
CA ALA A 450 -13.36 -0.94 -6.16
C ALA A 450 -14.48 -2.00 -6.21
N GLU A 451 -14.55 -2.76 -7.30
CA GLU A 451 -15.55 -3.82 -7.49
C GLU A 451 -15.39 -4.95 -6.45
N VAL A 452 -14.16 -5.46 -6.28
CA VAL A 452 -13.89 -6.51 -5.28
C VAL A 452 -14.20 -6.01 -3.87
N TYR A 453 -13.82 -4.75 -3.56
CA TYR A 453 -14.11 -4.15 -2.26
C TYR A 453 -15.62 -4.07 -2.02
N ARG A 454 -16.39 -3.58 -2.99
CA ARG A 454 -17.84 -3.45 -2.92
C ARG A 454 -18.50 -4.81 -2.65
N ARG A 455 -18.16 -5.86 -3.41
CA ARG A 455 -18.69 -7.22 -3.19
C ARG A 455 -18.37 -7.76 -1.80
N VAL A 456 -17.14 -7.51 -1.29
CA VAL A 456 -16.77 -7.89 0.08
C VAL A 456 -17.62 -7.13 1.11
N ALA A 457 -17.88 -5.85 0.88
CA ALA A 457 -18.71 -5.03 1.78
C ALA A 457 -20.17 -5.49 1.77
N ASP A 458 -20.74 -5.74 0.58
CA ASP A 458 -22.10 -6.23 0.40
C ASP A 458 -22.29 -7.59 1.11
N TYR A 459 -21.40 -8.54 0.87
CA TYR A 459 -21.43 -9.85 1.53
C TYR A 459 -21.40 -9.74 3.06
N ARG A 460 -20.59 -8.83 3.61
CA ARG A 460 -20.53 -8.59 5.06
C ARG A 460 -21.81 -7.97 5.60
N ALA A 461 -22.40 -7.05 4.87
CA ALA A 461 -23.66 -6.43 5.26
C ALA A 461 -24.80 -7.45 5.32
N GLU A 462 -24.81 -8.40 4.40
CA GLU A 462 -25.84 -9.44 4.31
C GLU A 462 -25.62 -10.60 5.29
N SER A 463 -24.38 -11.11 5.39
CA SER A 463 -24.07 -12.32 6.17
C SER A 463 -23.59 -12.05 7.60
N GLY A 464 -23.11 -10.85 7.89
CA GLY A 464 -22.39 -10.52 9.13
C GLY A 464 -20.95 -11.06 9.20
N PHE A 465 -20.51 -11.86 8.22
CA PHE A 465 -19.21 -12.54 8.20
C PHE A 465 -18.32 -12.07 7.04
N ARG A 466 -17.04 -12.38 7.12
CA ARG A 466 -16.13 -12.19 5.97
C ARG A 466 -16.42 -13.27 4.92
N PRO A 467 -16.40 -12.92 3.63
CA PRO A 467 -16.50 -13.92 2.57
C PRO A 467 -15.31 -14.89 2.62
N PRO A 468 -15.52 -16.15 2.21
CA PRO A 468 -14.47 -17.13 2.03
C PRO A 468 -13.38 -16.62 1.09
N PRO A 469 -12.09 -16.96 1.32
CA PRO A 469 -10.99 -16.52 0.45
C PRO A 469 -11.15 -16.94 -1.02
N GLU A 470 -11.79 -18.07 -1.28
CA GLU A 470 -12.12 -18.57 -2.62
C GLU A 470 -13.08 -17.65 -3.35
N ASP A 471 -14.17 -17.19 -2.72
CA ASP A 471 -15.13 -16.26 -3.32
C ASP A 471 -14.46 -14.93 -3.68
N VAL A 472 -13.63 -14.40 -2.78
CA VAL A 472 -12.87 -13.17 -3.05
C VAL A 472 -11.90 -13.35 -4.23
N ARG A 473 -11.31 -14.54 -4.36
CA ARG A 473 -10.44 -14.88 -5.49
C ARG A 473 -11.23 -14.92 -6.79
N GLU A 474 -12.38 -15.60 -6.79
CA GLU A 474 -13.26 -15.70 -7.94
C GLU A 474 -13.75 -14.32 -8.40
N TRP A 475 -14.21 -13.47 -7.49
CA TRP A 475 -14.64 -12.10 -7.80
C TRP A 475 -13.51 -11.27 -8.39
N ARG A 476 -12.29 -11.44 -7.87
CA ARG A 476 -11.11 -10.75 -8.40
C ARG A 476 -10.75 -11.22 -9.81
N GLU A 477 -10.86 -12.51 -10.08
CA GLU A 477 -10.61 -13.08 -11.39
C GLU A 477 -11.68 -12.64 -12.38
N ALA A 478 -12.96 -12.64 -12.01
CA ALA A 478 -14.05 -12.12 -12.82
C ALA A 478 -13.87 -10.64 -13.16
N ALA A 479 -13.57 -9.80 -12.16
CA ALA A 479 -13.29 -8.38 -12.36
C ALA A 479 -12.06 -8.16 -13.27
N ARG A 480 -11.02 -8.97 -13.14
CA ARG A 480 -9.85 -8.92 -14.02
C ARG A 480 -10.19 -9.31 -15.45
N ARG A 481 -10.97 -10.37 -15.68
CA ARG A 481 -11.41 -10.74 -17.04
C ARG A 481 -12.19 -9.60 -17.69
N ALA A 482 -13.14 -8.99 -16.99
CA ALA A 482 -13.87 -7.83 -17.49
C ALA A 482 -12.94 -6.64 -17.79
N THR A 483 -11.93 -6.42 -16.97
CA THR A 483 -10.91 -5.38 -17.19
C THR A 483 -10.05 -5.66 -18.40
N MET A 484 -9.64 -6.90 -18.62
CA MET A 484 -8.88 -7.28 -19.84
C MET A 484 -9.68 -7.06 -21.10
N ALA A 485 -10.97 -7.39 -21.11
CA ALA A 485 -11.85 -7.12 -22.25
C ALA A 485 -11.97 -5.60 -22.54
N ARG A 486 -12.16 -4.77 -21.49
CA ARG A 486 -12.18 -3.31 -21.65
C ARG A 486 -10.83 -2.74 -22.08
N TRP A 487 -9.74 -3.32 -21.64
CA TRP A 487 -8.41 -2.90 -22.08
C TRP A 487 -8.19 -3.26 -23.56
N SER A 488 -8.54 -4.49 -23.98
CA SER A 488 -8.51 -4.91 -25.38
C SER A 488 -9.30 -3.95 -26.27
N PHE A 489 -10.52 -3.60 -25.86
CA PHE A 489 -11.35 -2.62 -26.58
C PHE A 489 -10.69 -1.22 -26.68
N ARG A 490 -10.04 -0.72 -25.60
CA ARG A 490 -9.29 0.55 -25.66
C ARG A 490 -8.11 0.51 -26.63
N LEU A 491 -7.52 -0.66 -26.84
CA LEU A 491 -6.39 -0.85 -27.75
C LEU A 491 -6.81 -0.94 -29.24
N GLU A 492 -8.10 -1.00 -29.57
CA GLU A 492 -8.58 -0.96 -30.94
C GLU A 492 -8.32 0.40 -31.61
N THR A 493 -8.27 1.47 -30.84
CA THR A 493 -8.02 2.83 -31.31
C THR A 493 -6.79 3.45 -30.67
N PRO A 494 -5.57 2.94 -30.93
CA PRO A 494 -4.37 3.44 -30.30
C PRO A 494 -3.99 4.82 -30.84
N ARG A 495 -3.39 5.64 -29.96
CA ARG A 495 -2.89 6.98 -30.33
C ARG A 495 -1.49 6.94 -30.94
N ALA A 496 -0.72 5.89 -30.66
CA ALA A 496 0.63 5.71 -31.16
C ALA A 496 1.09 4.25 -31.02
N GLY A 497 2.08 3.84 -31.82
CA GLY A 497 2.64 2.49 -31.79
C GLY A 497 1.73 1.45 -32.43
N PHE A 498 1.05 1.84 -33.52
CA PHE A 498 0.01 1.08 -34.19
C PHE A 498 0.38 -0.39 -34.43
N ALA A 499 1.52 -0.67 -35.08
CA ALA A 499 1.91 -2.04 -35.40
C ALA A 499 2.11 -2.93 -34.15
N ALA A 500 2.69 -2.39 -33.09
CA ALA A 500 2.88 -3.15 -31.86
C ALA A 500 1.56 -3.37 -31.10
N VAL A 501 0.67 -2.38 -31.11
CA VAL A 501 -0.66 -2.51 -30.49
C VAL A 501 -1.54 -3.48 -31.28
N GLU A 502 -1.56 -3.39 -32.62
CA GLU A 502 -2.26 -4.32 -33.51
C GLU A 502 -1.83 -5.77 -33.27
N ALA A 503 -0.54 -6.01 -33.05
CA ALA A 503 -0.01 -7.33 -32.76
C ALA A 503 -0.40 -7.86 -31.38
N LEU A 504 -0.48 -6.99 -30.36
CA LEU A 504 -0.72 -7.38 -28.97
C LEU A 504 -2.20 -7.41 -28.60
N GLN A 505 -3.02 -6.54 -29.17
CA GLN A 505 -4.42 -6.34 -28.81
C GLN A 505 -5.25 -7.65 -28.89
N PRO A 506 -5.17 -8.47 -29.96
CA PRO A 506 -5.98 -9.69 -30.04
C PRO A 506 -5.62 -10.76 -29.01
N VAL A 507 -4.40 -10.74 -28.51
CA VAL A 507 -3.85 -11.73 -27.56
C VAL A 507 -3.45 -11.08 -26.21
N ILE A 508 -4.00 -9.92 -25.89
CA ILE A 508 -3.55 -9.14 -24.72
C ILE A 508 -3.79 -9.87 -23.40
N ALA A 509 -4.85 -10.67 -23.30
CA ALA A 509 -5.16 -11.45 -22.11
C ALA A 509 -4.14 -12.57 -21.90
N GLU A 510 -3.85 -13.35 -22.93
CA GLU A 510 -2.85 -14.42 -22.96
C GLU A 510 -1.45 -13.85 -22.73
N TRP A 511 -1.13 -12.74 -23.40
CA TRP A 511 0.15 -12.07 -23.25
C TRP A 511 0.38 -11.58 -21.81
N ALA A 512 -0.62 -10.97 -21.19
CA ALA A 512 -0.53 -10.49 -19.80
C ALA A 512 -0.55 -11.62 -18.76
N GLY A 513 -1.23 -12.72 -19.07
CA GLY A 513 -1.36 -13.89 -18.18
C GLY A 513 -0.22 -14.90 -18.28
N ARG A 514 0.66 -14.81 -19.30
CA ARG A 514 1.73 -15.77 -19.51
C ARG A 514 2.69 -15.87 -18.33
N GLN A 515 3.09 -17.08 -17.99
CA GLN A 515 4.05 -17.35 -16.91
C GLN A 515 5.47 -17.54 -17.42
N HIS A 516 5.67 -17.63 -18.73
CA HIS A 516 6.93 -17.87 -19.41
C HIS A 516 7.45 -16.62 -20.12
N GLY A 517 8.72 -16.68 -20.51
CA GLY A 517 9.38 -15.68 -21.33
C GLY A 517 9.65 -14.36 -20.60
N THR A 518 10.79 -13.75 -20.87
CA THR A 518 11.17 -12.46 -20.32
C THR A 518 11.59 -11.51 -21.42
N LEU A 519 11.10 -10.27 -21.37
CA LEU A 519 11.50 -9.24 -22.32
C LEU A 519 12.94 -8.80 -22.08
N SER A 520 13.78 -8.96 -23.08
CA SER A 520 15.11 -8.37 -23.13
C SER A 520 15.09 -6.99 -23.82
N PHE A 521 16.17 -6.24 -23.71
CA PHE A 521 16.29 -4.94 -24.37
C PHE A 521 16.20 -5.07 -25.89
N ARG A 522 16.84 -6.11 -26.46
CA ARG A 522 16.89 -6.32 -27.91
C ARG A 522 15.55 -6.87 -28.45
N LEU A 523 14.93 -7.80 -27.73
CA LEU A 523 13.60 -8.26 -28.07
C LEU A 523 12.59 -7.11 -28.07
N THR A 524 12.66 -6.23 -27.06
CA THR A 524 11.78 -5.05 -26.96
C THR A 524 11.99 -4.06 -28.12
N GLN A 525 13.21 -3.94 -28.67
CA GLN A 525 13.43 -3.13 -29.86
C GLN A 525 12.60 -3.64 -31.05
N VAL A 526 12.62 -4.94 -31.30
CA VAL A 526 11.85 -5.55 -32.41
C VAL A 526 10.35 -5.40 -32.19
N LEU A 527 9.85 -5.75 -31.01
CA LEU A 527 8.42 -5.69 -30.69
C LEU A 527 7.86 -4.26 -30.68
N SER A 528 8.66 -3.27 -30.33
CA SER A 528 8.22 -1.87 -30.27
C SER A 528 8.53 -1.08 -31.55
N GLY A 529 9.38 -1.60 -32.42
CA GLY A 529 9.89 -0.88 -33.58
C GLY A 529 10.88 0.25 -33.25
N HIS A 530 11.37 0.30 -32.00
CA HIS A 530 12.27 1.35 -31.51
C HIS A 530 13.67 0.77 -31.27
N GLY A 531 14.69 1.24 -31.99
CA GLY A 531 16.06 0.70 -31.86
C GLY A 531 16.95 1.08 -33.02
N CYS A 532 17.90 0.18 -33.36
CA CYS A 532 18.83 0.37 -34.48
C CYS A 532 18.20 -0.01 -35.84
N PHE A 533 17.05 0.57 -36.14
CA PHE A 533 16.38 0.47 -37.42
C PHE A 533 16.45 1.81 -38.15
N GLY A 534 16.80 1.80 -39.48
CA GLY A 534 16.90 3.02 -40.28
C GLY A 534 15.65 3.88 -40.21
N LYS A 535 14.46 3.28 -40.30
CA LYS A 535 13.17 3.99 -40.13
C LYS A 535 13.07 4.71 -38.78
N TYR A 536 13.38 4.06 -37.66
CA TYR A 536 13.34 4.66 -36.35
C TYR A 536 14.41 5.74 -36.18
N LEU A 537 15.64 5.47 -36.65
CA LEU A 537 16.75 6.41 -36.55
C LEU A 537 16.48 7.67 -37.36
N HIS A 538 15.85 7.55 -38.54
CA HIS A 538 15.46 8.68 -39.39
C HIS A 538 14.26 9.45 -38.82
N THR A 539 13.12 8.79 -38.58
CA THR A 539 11.86 9.47 -38.27
C THR A 539 11.74 9.94 -36.80
N VAL A 540 12.22 9.12 -35.84
CA VAL A 540 12.03 9.37 -34.41
C VAL A 540 13.30 9.92 -33.75
N ALA A 541 14.43 9.24 -33.95
CA ALA A 541 15.69 9.65 -33.33
C ALA A 541 16.37 10.80 -34.05
N ARG A 542 16.04 11.01 -35.33
CA ARG A 542 16.62 12.02 -36.23
C ARG A 542 18.16 11.96 -36.23
N ARG A 543 18.67 10.76 -36.49
CA ARG A 543 20.08 10.42 -36.50
C ARG A 543 20.54 9.76 -37.79
N GLU A 544 19.62 9.64 -38.77
CA GLU A 544 19.84 9.11 -40.09
C GLU A 544 19.24 10.03 -41.13
N LEU A 545 19.93 10.15 -42.30
CA LEU A 545 19.41 10.93 -43.42
C LEU A 545 18.30 10.25 -44.17
N SER A 546 18.28 8.90 -44.18
CA SER A 546 17.29 8.12 -44.86
C SER A 546 16.84 6.93 -44.01
N PRO A 547 15.65 6.36 -44.24
CA PRO A 547 15.18 5.16 -43.58
C PRO A 547 15.77 3.86 -44.13
N ALA A 548 16.72 3.90 -45.07
CA ALA A 548 17.26 2.76 -45.78
C ALA A 548 17.98 1.74 -44.87
N CYS A 549 18.04 0.50 -45.34
CA CYS A 549 18.73 -0.58 -44.65
C CYS A 549 20.23 -0.55 -44.97
N HIS A 550 21.08 -0.54 -43.92
CA HIS A 550 22.54 -0.61 -44.10
C HIS A 550 23.09 -2.04 -44.29
N HIS A 551 22.22 -3.05 -44.33
CA HIS A 551 22.59 -4.46 -44.48
C HIS A 551 22.12 -5.08 -45.78
N CYS A 552 21.30 -4.35 -46.57
CA CYS A 552 20.80 -4.72 -47.88
C CYS A 552 20.31 -3.46 -48.62
N ASP A 553 19.93 -3.60 -49.88
CA ASP A 553 19.53 -2.46 -50.75
C ASP A 553 18.06 -2.02 -50.57
N CYS A 554 17.41 -2.42 -49.46
CA CYS A 554 16.02 -2.04 -49.19
C CYS A 554 15.94 -0.57 -48.76
N SER A 555 14.99 0.17 -49.35
CA SER A 555 14.77 1.60 -49.05
C SER A 555 14.22 1.88 -47.67
N GLU A 556 13.67 0.88 -46.95
CA GLU A 556 13.16 1.03 -45.58
C GLU A 556 13.65 -0.09 -44.64
N ASP A 557 14.39 0.25 -43.60
CA ASP A 557 14.80 -0.64 -42.52
C ASP A 557 13.87 -0.47 -41.33
N SER A 558 12.83 -1.27 -41.29
CA SER A 558 11.92 -1.37 -40.13
C SER A 558 12.21 -2.62 -39.29
N ALA A 559 11.60 -2.74 -38.10
CA ALA A 559 11.62 -3.97 -37.32
C ALA A 559 11.06 -5.16 -38.08
N GLN A 560 9.97 -4.95 -38.83
CA GLN A 560 9.33 -5.97 -39.67
C GLN A 560 10.26 -6.37 -40.85
N HIS A 561 10.94 -5.42 -41.51
CA HIS A 561 11.94 -5.71 -42.53
C HIS A 561 13.07 -6.62 -41.96
N THR A 562 13.62 -6.25 -40.83
CA THR A 562 14.67 -7.03 -40.15
C THR A 562 14.20 -8.45 -39.81
N LEU A 563 12.97 -8.59 -39.30
CA LEU A 563 12.40 -9.87 -38.87
C LEU A 563 12.08 -10.78 -40.03
N ALA A 564 11.41 -10.26 -41.07
CA ALA A 564 10.80 -11.09 -42.14
C ALA A 564 11.54 -11.07 -43.48
N VAL A 565 12.19 -9.97 -43.84
CA VAL A 565 12.57 -9.73 -45.25
C VAL A 565 14.07 -9.67 -45.44
N CYS A 566 14.82 -8.97 -44.62
CA CYS A 566 16.23 -8.63 -44.85
C CYS A 566 17.09 -9.85 -45.19
N PRO A 567 17.76 -9.94 -46.37
CA PRO A 567 18.55 -11.12 -46.76
C PRO A 567 19.78 -11.32 -45.88
N ALA A 568 20.32 -10.27 -45.28
CA ALA A 568 21.46 -10.37 -44.34
C ALA A 568 21.20 -11.30 -43.17
N TRP A 569 19.94 -11.52 -42.80
CA TRP A 569 19.54 -12.36 -41.64
C TRP A 569 18.85 -13.67 -42.05
N ALA A 570 19.03 -14.11 -43.31
CA ALA A 570 18.35 -15.30 -43.85
C ALA A 570 18.68 -16.61 -43.10
N ALA A 571 19.92 -16.77 -42.62
CA ALA A 571 20.34 -17.94 -41.85
C ALA A 571 19.63 -18.00 -40.46
N GLN A 572 19.61 -16.87 -39.74
CA GLN A 572 18.95 -16.76 -38.44
C GLN A 572 17.43 -16.91 -38.58
N ARG A 573 16.85 -16.41 -39.70
CA ARG A 573 15.43 -16.53 -40.01
C ARG A 573 15.02 -17.96 -40.26
N ARG A 574 15.83 -18.76 -40.97
CA ARG A 574 15.55 -20.19 -41.19
C ARG A 574 15.46 -20.95 -39.86
N ALA A 575 16.36 -20.66 -38.91
CA ALA A 575 16.28 -21.24 -37.57
C ALA A 575 15.01 -20.83 -36.80
N LEU A 576 14.60 -19.57 -36.94
CA LEU A 576 13.36 -19.05 -36.35
C LEU A 576 12.12 -19.71 -36.94
N THR A 577 12.00 -19.73 -38.28
CA THR A 577 10.83 -20.30 -39.00
C THR A 577 10.66 -21.79 -38.74
N ALA A 578 11.73 -22.52 -38.47
CA ALA A 578 11.66 -23.93 -38.09
C ALA A 578 10.89 -24.17 -36.79
N VAL A 579 10.79 -23.16 -35.93
CA VAL A 579 10.13 -23.25 -34.61
C VAL A 579 8.75 -22.61 -34.63
N ILE A 580 8.61 -21.38 -35.18
CA ILE A 580 7.37 -20.60 -35.09
C ILE A 580 6.52 -20.63 -36.37
N GLY A 581 7.00 -21.28 -37.42
CA GLY A 581 6.35 -21.29 -38.75
C GLY A 581 6.81 -20.16 -39.68
N VAL A 582 6.26 -20.13 -40.87
CA VAL A 582 6.70 -19.24 -41.98
C VAL A 582 6.14 -17.82 -41.89
N ASP A 583 5.02 -17.62 -41.18
CA ASP A 583 4.42 -16.29 -41.00
C ASP A 583 5.18 -15.53 -39.93
N LEU A 584 6.01 -14.58 -40.36
CA LEU A 584 6.79 -13.69 -39.51
C LEU A 584 6.19 -12.28 -39.41
N SER A 585 4.89 -12.13 -39.70
CA SER A 585 4.18 -10.90 -39.35
C SER A 585 4.22 -10.68 -37.83
N LEU A 586 4.32 -9.42 -37.40
CA LEU A 586 4.41 -9.13 -35.94
C LEU A 586 3.23 -9.72 -35.16
N PRO A 587 1.97 -9.71 -35.65
CA PRO A 587 0.86 -10.38 -34.96
C PRO A 587 1.05 -11.89 -34.81
N ALA A 588 1.54 -12.60 -35.86
CA ALA A 588 1.78 -14.04 -35.81
C ALA A 588 2.90 -14.37 -34.81
N VAL A 589 3.99 -13.62 -34.83
CA VAL A 589 5.12 -13.77 -33.87
C VAL A 589 4.67 -13.56 -32.44
N VAL A 590 3.92 -12.49 -32.17
CA VAL A 590 3.42 -12.20 -30.81
C VAL A 590 2.46 -13.30 -30.33
N ARG A 591 1.58 -13.79 -31.19
CA ARG A 591 0.67 -14.90 -30.85
C ARG A 591 1.44 -16.18 -30.52
N SER A 592 2.43 -16.56 -31.32
CA SER A 592 3.29 -17.71 -31.04
C SER A 592 4.06 -17.57 -29.71
N MET A 593 4.59 -16.38 -29.44
CA MET A 593 5.28 -16.08 -28.18
C MET A 593 4.35 -16.14 -26.97
N ALA A 594 3.08 -15.72 -27.11
CA ALA A 594 2.11 -15.78 -26.01
C ALA A 594 1.74 -17.23 -25.66
N GLY A 595 1.66 -18.10 -26.68
CA GLY A 595 1.20 -19.49 -26.54
C GLY A 595 2.28 -20.48 -26.08
N SER A 596 3.59 -20.21 -26.27
CA SER A 596 4.65 -21.20 -26.03
C SER A 596 5.97 -20.58 -25.58
N ASP A 597 6.59 -21.19 -24.56
CA ASP A 597 7.94 -20.82 -24.08
C ASP A 597 9.03 -21.10 -25.12
N SER A 598 8.92 -22.21 -25.86
CA SER A 598 9.87 -22.54 -26.92
C SER A 598 9.83 -21.51 -28.07
N CYS A 599 8.62 -21.08 -28.47
CA CYS A 599 8.46 -20.02 -29.48
C CYS A 599 8.99 -18.69 -28.95
N PHE A 600 8.70 -18.36 -27.68
CA PHE A 600 9.23 -17.14 -27.06
C PHE A 600 10.76 -17.12 -27.05
N THR A 601 11.38 -18.24 -26.67
CA THR A 601 12.83 -18.41 -26.62
C THR A 601 13.46 -18.32 -28.00
N ALA A 602 12.84 -18.93 -29.03
CA ALA A 602 13.33 -18.83 -30.40
C ALA A 602 13.34 -17.39 -30.94
N VAL A 603 12.24 -16.65 -30.72
CA VAL A 603 12.15 -15.23 -31.10
C VAL A 603 13.16 -14.39 -30.31
N ALA A 604 13.29 -14.60 -29.01
CA ALA A 604 14.25 -13.88 -28.19
C ALA A 604 15.69 -14.13 -28.66
N THR A 605 16.06 -15.39 -28.99
CA THR A 605 17.37 -15.77 -29.50
C THR A 605 17.65 -15.08 -30.84
N PHE A 606 16.69 -15.09 -31.78
CA PHE A 606 16.81 -14.38 -33.02
C PHE A 606 17.09 -12.88 -32.78
N CYS A 607 16.30 -12.24 -31.93
CA CYS A 607 16.46 -10.81 -31.60
C CYS A 607 17.81 -10.53 -30.96
N GLU A 608 18.29 -11.37 -30.04
CA GLU A 608 19.61 -11.17 -29.40
C GLU A 608 20.75 -11.24 -30.42
N VAL A 609 20.73 -12.20 -31.32
CA VAL A 609 21.77 -12.38 -32.34
C VAL A 609 21.73 -11.24 -33.38
N VAL A 610 20.58 -10.97 -33.94
CA VAL A 610 20.43 -10.00 -35.04
C VAL A 610 20.62 -8.58 -34.56
N ILE A 611 19.95 -8.18 -33.47
CA ILE A 611 20.01 -6.81 -33.00
C ILE A 611 21.39 -6.48 -32.40
N SER A 612 22.08 -7.45 -31.74
CA SER A 612 23.45 -7.20 -31.27
C SER A 612 24.38 -6.85 -32.43
N ARG A 613 24.25 -7.53 -33.58
CA ARG A 613 25.05 -7.23 -34.80
C ARG A 613 24.67 -5.87 -35.39
N LYS A 614 23.36 -5.54 -35.44
CA LYS A 614 22.88 -4.22 -35.87
C LYS A 614 23.40 -3.11 -34.95
N GLU A 615 23.36 -3.31 -33.64
CA GLU A 615 23.91 -2.36 -32.64
C GLU A 615 25.42 -2.16 -32.81
N ALA A 616 26.18 -3.23 -33.08
CA ALA A 616 27.61 -3.14 -33.32
C ALA A 616 27.91 -2.34 -34.61
N ALA A 617 27.20 -2.64 -35.71
CA ALA A 617 27.33 -1.92 -36.97
C ALA A 617 26.92 -0.44 -36.84
N GLU A 618 25.88 -0.13 -36.06
CA GLU A 618 25.47 1.25 -35.78
C GLU A 618 26.55 2.02 -34.99
N ARG A 619 27.14 1.39 -33.96
CA ARG A 619 28.25 2.00 -33.22
C ARG A 619 29.48 2.29 -34.11
N ALA A 620 29.82 1.31 -34.97
CA ALA A 620 30.91 1.52 -35.93
C ALA A 620 30.67 2.74 -36.83
N ARG A 621 29.41 2.88 -37.34
CA ARG A 621 29.02 4.05 -38.13
C ARG A 621 29.00 5.37 -37.30
N GLU A 622 28.61 5.32 -36.02
CA GLU A 622 28.63 6.48 -35.11
C GLU A 622 30.09 6.97 -34.81
N ASP A 623 31.01 6.02 -34.73
CA ASP A 623 32.41 6.28 -34.38
C ASP A 623 33.28 6.58 -35.61
N ASP A 624 32.76 6.41 -36.83
CA ASP A 624 33.45 6.74 -38.09
C ASP A 624 33.64 8.27 -38.23
N LEU A 625 34.87 8.70 -38.44
CA LEU A 625 35.24 10.10 -38.59
C LEU A 625 34.64 10.75 -39.86
N HIS A 626 34.29 9.95 -40.87
CA HIS A 626 33.69 10.42 -42.14
C HIS A 626 32.15 10.35 -42.09
N SER A 627 31.56 9.87 -41.00
CA SER A 627 30.10 9.81 -40.86
C SER A 627 29.49 11.22 -40.79
N ASP A 628 28.26 11.33 -41.32
CA ASP A 628 27.50 12.57 -41.26
C ASP A 628 27.40 13.11 -39.81
N PRO A 629 27.58 14.42 -39.61
CA PRO A 629 27.49 15.05 -38.29
C PRO A 629 26.20 14.75 -37.53
N ILE A 630 25.06 14.45 -38.20
CA ILE A 630 23.80 14.09 -37.57
C ILE A 630 23.90 12.77 -36.81
N ARG A 631 24.78 11.85 -37.20
CA ARG A 631 25.02 10.55 -36.56
C ARG A 631 25.89 10.63 -35.33
N ARG A 632 26.80 11.63 -35.30
CA ARG A 632 27.83 11.76 -34.23
C ARG A 632 27.17 11.83 -32.85
N ARG A 633 27.76 11.13 -31.90
CA ARG A 633 27.29 11.16 -30.52
C ARG A 633 27.29 12.59 -30.00
N ARG A 634 26.13 13.08 -29.56
CA ARG A 634 26.05 14.36 -28.86
C ARG A 634 26.78 14.24 -27.51
N THR A 635 27.94 14.84 -27.41
CA THR A 635 28.72 15.02 -26.18
C THR A 635 28.00 16.03 -25.28
N GLY A 636 27.07 15.59 -24.44
CA GLY A 636 26.42 16.45 -23.48
C GLY A 636 26.94 16.22 -22.05
N ARG A 637 26.97 17.25 -21.22
CA ARG A 637 27.46 17.28 -19.82
C ARG A 637 26.92 16.17 -18.90
N ARG A 638 25.87 15.39 -19.31
CA ARG A 638 25.25 14.33 -18.53
C ARG A 638 25.65 12.90 -18.92
N ARG A 639 26.41 12.70 -19.98
CA ARG A 639 26.82 11.37 -20.46
C ARG A 639 27.98 10.70 -19.71
N PRO A 640 29.01 11.37 -19.21
CA PRO A 640 30.11 10.70 -18.50
C PRO A 640 29.66 9.94 -17.26
N ALA A 641 28.70 10.49 -16.50
CA ALA A 641 28.15 9.83 -15.30
C ALA A 641 27.28 8.61 -15.61
N TYR A 642 26.74 8.48 -16.82
CA TYR A 642 25.90 7.35 -17.22
C TYR A 642 26.72 6.18 -17.80
N HIS A 643 27.85 6.45 -18.43
CA HIS A 643 28.76 5.42 -18.96
C HIS A 643 29.51 4.66 -17.87
N SER A 644 29.80 5.31 -16.72
CA SER A 644 30.45 4.65 -15.57
C SER A 644 29.50 3.74 -14.76
N LEU A 645 28.19 3.79 -15.02
CA LEU A 645 27.15 2.99 -14.36
C LEU A 645 26.57 1.88 -15.26
N MET A 646 27.05 1.78 -16.50
CA MET A 646 26.68 0.69 -17.41
C MET A 646 27.82 -0.33 -17.42
N PRO A 647 27.58 -1.62 -17.21
CA PRO A 647 28.56 -2.63 -17.54
C PRO A 647 28.86 -2.55 -19.03
N PRO A 648 30.11 -2.95 -19.43
CA PRO A 648 30.61 -2.84 -20.79
C PRO A 648 29.75 -3.54 -21.82
#